data_701c74ce058384a9bb3a5725722a717f
#
_entry.id   701c74ce058384a9bb3a5725722a717f
#
_cell.length_a   1.000
_cell.length_b   1.000
_cell.length_c   1.000
_cell.angle_alpha   90.00
_cell.angle_beta   90.00
_cell.angle_gamma   90.00
#
_symmetry.space_group_name_H-M   'P 1'
#
loop_
_entity.id
_entity.type
_entity.pdbx_description
1 polymer ?
#
loop_
_entity_poly.entity_id
_entity_poly.type
_entity_poly.pdbx_seq_one_letter_code
_entity_poly.pdbx_strand_id
1 'polypeptide(L)'
;MARPHRVRLRGPAEPPRRGHLPFADAPGVPDPIEVGSRVLTRGGRPWFPVSGEFHYSRYPAGEWEEELLKMKAGGVTVVAAYVIWIHHEETEGRVRFDGDRDLRRFAELCARHGLDFIPRIGPWVHAEVRGGGLPDWVLARTAAPRTDDPAYLAPVRAWYRAIAEQLRGLDRAGGGPIVAIQIENELYDQPDHLLTLKRMAQEAGLSAPLWTSTAWGGVRLPPDELLPLYGGYPETFWTEADGGWPDTCRKHFFFTHQRDDEGIGADLRPTTVRGGDPEELSDRFPWATCELGGGMAVAYHRRPRVEAADVGALGLTKIGCGSVWQGYYMFHGGTNPPGDLTPLQESHATGYPNDLPRLTYDFQAPLGEYGQYRPSYDELRLQHLLLADFGGLIAPMESVLPERLPTGQHDRETLRWAVRADDRSGFLFVNNHQPHEPLPHRPDTSFEVEFPGDGPVLSLPSAPVTIPQGAYFCWPLRLEVAGLRLDWATAQPVCTVDDGHGRTILVLAATDGIAPELALDLRTVTTVSAPSDAEVTTAGDRALVTALRPGTDALVEVDTADGRRVGVLVLDAATARGAYRGPAWGAERLILSADGGVVFDAHADEVRLHSAAGEPSFAVLPAPRRAPVVPGALVKEAEDGVFVRYTVVAGDDGRTGDDVLPVTLVRPAGEAPPVTTGVMGRASVPAEAYFDSAAAEYRVALPDDPPPGTLLRLHWTGDVGRAYVGERLVADQFYSGRVWEIGLGRLPVGELRVRVLPLAGGAPVYVPGRVGDAAIPAELLRAECATVRPWPLRPG
;
A
#
# COMPACT_ATOMS: atom_id res chain seq x y z
N MET A 1 -10.71 26.96 -28.67
CA MET A 1 -10.87 25.73 -27.85
C MET A 1 -9.71 24.80 -28.15
N ALA A 2 -9.09 24.23 -27.14
CA ALA A 2 -8.08 23.20 -27.34
C ALA A 2 -8.71 21.98 -28.02
N ARG A 3 -7.91 21.19 -28.77
CA ARG A 3 -8.41 19.93 -29.33
C ARG A 3 -8.62 18.92 -28.21
N PRO A 4 -9.74 18.15 -28.25
CA PRO A 4 -9.96 17.11 -27.24
C PRO A 4 -8.87 16.03 -27.32
N HIS A 5 -8.58 15.42 -26.18
CA HIS A 5 -7.73 14.25 -26.08
C HIS A 5 -8.49 13.03 -26.60
N ARG A 6 -7.92 12.29 -27.57
CA ARG A 6 -8.61 11.19 -28.25
C ARG A 6 -8.03 9.84 -27.94
N VAL A 7 -8.93 8.85 -27.85
CA VAL A 7 -8.60 7.43 -27.87
C VAL A 7 -9.67 6.67 -28.66
N ARG A 8 -9.22 5.74 -29.49
CA ARG A 8 -10.10 4.78 -30.15
C ARG A 8 -9.91 3.42 -29.52
N LEU A 9 -10.96 2.89 -28.93
CA LEU A 9 -10.98 1.56 -28.38
C LEU A 9 -11.02 0.54 -29.52
N ARG A 10 -10.26 -0.53 -29.38
CA ARG A 10 -10.30 -1.64 -30.36
C ARG A 10 -11.58 -2.43 -30.13
N GLY A 11 -11.99 -3.19 -31.14
CA GLY A 11 -13.11 -4.14 -31.03
C GLY A 11 -12.89 -5.15 -29.91
N PRO A 12 -13.86 -6.06 -29.63
CA PRO A 12 -13.74 -7.00 -28.55
C PRO A 12 -12.38 -7.69 -28.61
N ALA A 13 -11.65 -7.59 -27.51
CA ALA A 13 -10.37 -8.23 -27.37
C ALA A 13 -10.52 -9.74 -27.56
N GLU A 14 -9.50 -10.41 -28.10
CA GLU A 14 -9.46 -11.87 -28.07
C GLU A 14 -9.64 -12.35 -26.62
N PRO A 15 -10.49 -13.37 -26.38
CA PRO A 15 -10.66 -13.90 -25.05
C PRO A 15 -9.31 -14.26 -24.42
N PRO A 16 -9.08 -14.00 -23.14
CA PRO A 16 -7.84 -14.40 -22.48
C PRO A 16 -7.64 -15.92 -22.66
N ARG A 17 -6.45 -16.35 -23.03
CA ARG A 17 -6.10 -17.77 -23.04
C ARG A 17 -6.25 -18.31 -21.64
N ARG A 18 -6.87 -19.50 -21.51
CA ARG A 18 -7.04 -20.19 -20.22
C ARG A 18 -6.50 -21.62 -20.33
N GLY A 19 -6.07 -22.18 -19.20
CA GLY A 19 -5.57 -23.54 -19.10
C GLY A 19 -4.25 -23.79 -19.85
N HIS A 20 -3.54 -22.74 -20.28
CA HIS A 20 -2.24 -22.83 -20.95
C HIS A 20 -1.08 -22.82 -19.95
N LEU A 21 -1.36 -22.53 -18.67
CA LEU A 21 -0.40 -22.49 -17.58
C LEU A 21 -0.82 -23.49 -16.49
N PRO A 22 0.13 -24.14 -15.80
CA PRO A 22 -0.16 -25.12 -14.76
C PRO A 22 -0.51 -24.47 -13.39
N PHE A 23 -1.10 -23.27 -13.39
CA PHE A 23 -1.45 -22.51 -12.19
C PHE A 23 -2.95 -22.61 -11.93
N ALA A 24 -3.33 -23.55 -11.08
CA ALA A 24 -4.71 -23.72 -10.66
C ALA A 24 -4.78 -24.48 -9.33
N ASP A 25 -5.87 -24.28 -8.61
CA ASP A 25 -6.22 -25.12 -7.46
C ASP A 25 -6.44 -26.58 -7.87
N ALA A 26 -6.24 -27.49 -6.93
CA ALA A 26 -6.56 -28.90 -7.11
C ALA A 26 -8.07 -29.09 -7.37
N PRO A 27 -8.49 -30.13 -8.13
CA PRO A 27 -9.90 -30.41 -8.34
C PRO A 27 -10.67 -30.59 -7.03
N GLY A 28 -11.82 -29.94 -6.93
CA GLY A 28 -12.72 -30.04 -5.76
C GLY A 28 -12.45 -28.95 -4.70
N VAL A 29 -11.45 -28.08 -4.86
CA VAL A 29 -11.28 -26.91 -4.01
C VAL A 29 -12.42 -25.92 -4.27
N PRO A 30 -13.11 -25.41 -3.23
CA PRO A 30 -14.11 -24.36 -3.40
C PRO A 30 -13.50 -23.08 -4.00
N ASP A 31 -14.26 -22.42 -4.89
CA ASP A 31 -13.84 -21.17 -5.55
C ASP A 31 -12.41 -21.25 -6.12
N PRO A 32 -12.13 -22.18 -7.05
CA PRO A 32 -10.77 -22.45 -7.52
C PRO A 32 -10.14 -21.21 -8.16
N ILE A 33 -8.85 -21.01 -7.90
CA ILE A 33 -8.02 -19.96 -8.52
C ILE A 33 -7.39 -20.53 -9.78
N GLU A 34 -7.48 -19.78 -10.88
CA GLU A 34 -6.85 -20.11 -12.17
C GLU A 34 -6.18 -18.86 -12.76
N VAL A 35 -5.12 -19.07 -13.56
CA VAL A 35 -4.40 -18.01 -14.26
C VAL A 35 -4.69 -18.05 -15.74
N GLY A 36 -5.25 -16.97 -16.26
CA GLY A 36 -5.32 -16.71 -17.69
C GLY A 36 -4.19 -15.81 -18.17
N SER A 37 -4.09 -15.60 -19.49
CA SER A 37 -3.02 -14.74 -20.05
C SER A 37 -3.11 -13.26 -19.63
N ARG A 38 -4.30 -12.78 -19.23
CA ARG A 38 -4.52 -11.37 -18.88
C ARG A 38 -5.25 -11.17 -17.57
N VAL A 39 -5.83 -12.20 -16.98
CA VAL A 39 -6.68 -12.11 -15.80
C VAL A 39 -6.52 -13.34 -14.92
N LEU A 40 -6.60 -13.12 -13.62
CA LEU A 40 -6.78 -14.16 -12.62
C LEU A 40 -8.27 -14.41 -12.42
N THR A 41 -8.67 -15.65 -12.17
CA THR A 41 -10.06 -15.97 -11.81
C THR A 41 -10.12 -16.71 -10.49
N ARG A 42 -11.23 -16.48 -9.76
CA ARG A 42 -11.57 -17.23 -8.54
C ARG A 42 -13.02 -17.69 -8.65
N GLY A 43 -13.28 -18.96 -8.53
CA GLY A 43 -14.61 -19.52 -8.80
C GLY A 43 -15.12 -19.22 -10.21
N GLY A 44 -14.23 -19.17 -11.20
CA GLY A 44 -14.54 -18.84 -12.60
C GLY A 44 -14.87 -17.36 -12.88
N ARG A 45 -14.85 -16.49 -11.85
CA ARG A 45 -15.06 -15.03 -11.98
C ARG A 45 -13.72 -14.28 -11.99
N PRO A 46 -13.60 -13.18 -12.76
CA PRO A 46 -12.41 -12.35 -12.69
C PRO A 46 -12.11 -11.93 -11.25
N TRP A 47 -10.86 -12.10 -10.84
CA TRP A 47 -10.40 -11.79 -9.50
C TRP A 47 -9.28 -10.74 -9.56
N PHE A 48 -9.45 -9.66 -8.79
CA PHE A 48 -8.48 -8.58 -8.68
C PHE A 48 -7.97 -8.52 -7.23
N PRO A 49 -6.92 -9.27 -6.87
CA PRO A 49 -6.39 -9.25 -5.51
C PRO A 49 -5.68 -7.93 -5.20
N VAL A 50 -5.79 -7.53 -3.93
CA VAL A 50 -4.97 -6.47 -3.33
C VAL A 50 -4.12 -7.11 -2.25
N SER A 51 -2.80 -7.16 -2.43
CA SER A 51 -1.89 -7.72 -1.44
C SER A 51 -1.09 -6.63 -0.73
N GLY A 52 -0.89 -6.83 0.57
CA GLY A 52 -0.06 -5.97 1.41
C GLY A 52 1.00 -6.78 2.12
N GLU A 53 2.26 -6.31 2.06
CA GLU A 53 3.37 -6.95 2.77
C GLU A 53 3.37 -6.54 4.23
N PHE A 54 3.40 -7.56 5.11
CA PHE A 54 3.50 -7.43 6.57
C PHE A 54 4.43 -8.49 7.13
N HIS A 55 5.62 -8.11 7.54
CA HIS A 55 6.60 -9.04 8.11
C HIS A 55 6.27 -9.35 9.56
N TYR A 56 5.56 -10.45 9.81
CA TYR A 56 5.15 -10.86 11.16
C TYR A 56 6.31 -10.93 12.16
N SER A 57 7.50 -11.38 11.73
CA SER A 57 8.68 -11.48 12.59
C SER A 57 9.31 -10.12 12.98
N ARG A 58 8.80 -9.02 12.47
CA ARG A 58 9.14 -7.64 12.82
C ARG A 58 8.08 -6.94 13.66
N TYR A 59 7.10 -7.69 14.19
CA TYR A 59 5.97 -7.12 14.90
C TYR A 59 5.53 -8.02 16.06
N PRO A 60 5.12 -7.46 17.23
CA PRO A 60 4.71 -8.27 18.37
C PRO A 60 3.52 -9.17 18.05
N ALA A 61 3.63 -10.46 18.32
CA ALA A 61 2.59 -11.44 18.03
C ALA A 61 1.24 -11.17 18.74
N GLY A 62 1.28 -10.47 19.88
CA GLY A 62 0.07 -10.06 20.61
C GLY A 62 -0.78 -9.01 19.88
N GLU A 63 -0.18 -8.30 18.93
CA GLU A 63 -0.82 -7.21 18.19
C GLU A 63 -1.19 -7.59 16.73
N TRP A 64 -0.76 -8.75 16.21
CA TRP A 64 -1.00 -9.15 14.80
C TRP A 64 -2.46 -9.12 14.38
N GLU A 65 -3.35 -9.58 15.26
CA GLU A 65 -4.78 -9.67 14.93
C GLU A 65 -5.38 -8.30 14.64
N GLU A 66 -5.06 -7.30 15.46
CA GLU A 66 -5.51 -5.93 15.25
C GLU A 66 -4.95 -5.34 13.95
N GLU A 67 -3.67 -5.58 13.66
CA GLU A 67 -3.03 -5.05 12.46
C GLU A 67 -3.57 -5.71 11.18
N LEU A 68 -3.86 -7.02 11.21
CA LEU A 68 -4.53 -7.71 10.11
C LEU A 68 -5.95 -7.17 9.85
N LEU A 69 -6.67 -6.82 10.91
CA LEU A 69 -7.99 -6.19 10.79
C LEU A 69 -7.89 -4.77 10.22
N LYS A 70 -6.87 -4.00 10.58
CA LYS A 70 -6.57 -2.69 9.97
C LYS A 70 -6.24 -2.85 8.48
N MET A 71 -5.39 -3.80 8.11
CA MET A 71 -5.08 -4.09 6.71
C MET A 71 -6.34 -4.45 5.92
N LYS A 72 -7.20 -5.32 6.48
CA LYS A 72 -8.47 -5.70 5.87
C LYS A 72 -9.40 -4.50 5.69
N ALA A 73 -9.52 -3.64 6.69
CA ALA A 73 -10.31 -2.42 6.61
C ALA A 73 -9.76 -1.42 5.57
N GLY A 74 -8.44 -1.47 5.32
CA GLY A 74 -7.76 -0.78 4.22
C GLY A 74 -7.99 -1.40 2.84
N GLY A 75 -8.79 -2.48 2.74
CA GLY A 75 -9.11 -3.15 1.50
C GLY A 75 -8.10 -4.20 1.02
N VAL A 76 -7.12 -4.55 1.87
CA VAL A 76 -6.21 -5.67 1.61
C VAL A 76 -7.01 -6.97 1.67
N THR A 77 -6.87 -7.80 0.65
CA THR A 77 -7.51 -9.13 0.56
C THR A 77 -6.53 -10.28 0.72
N VAL A 78 -5.25 -10.01 0.50
CA VAL A 78 -4.15 -10.97 0.56
C VAL A 78 -3.02 -10.39 1.39
N VAL A 79 -2.57 -11.09 2.41
CA VAL A 79 -1.38 -10.71 3.18
C VAL A 79 -0.17 -11.44 2.61
N ALA A 80 0.90 -10.72 2.29
CA ALA A 80 2.18 -11.31 1.93
C ALA A 80 3.18 -11.12 3.07
N ALA A 81 4.03 -12.12 3.31
CA ALA A 81 5.07 -12.01 4.33
C ALA A 81 6.29 -12.86 3.99
N TYR A 82 7.47 -12.28 4.12
CA TYR A 82 8.71 -13.06 4.09
C TYR A 82 8.85 -13.96 5.33
N VAL A 83 9.24 -15.21 5.10
CA VAL A 83 9.72 -16.11 6.14
C VAL A 83 11.24 -15.95 6.20
N ILE A 84 11.69 -14.93 6.94
CA ILE A 84 13.08 -14.49 6.99
C ILE A 84 13.91 -15.51 7.80
N TRP A 85 14.74 -16.30 7.14
CA TRP A 85 15.43 -17.44 7.75
C TRP A 85 16.27 -17.05 8.98
N ILE A 86 17.12 -16.01 8.86
CA ILE A 86 17.96 -15.56 9.99
C ILE A 86 17.16 -15.13 11.22
N HIS A 87 15.92 -14.66 11.07
CA HIS A 87 15.04 -14.35 12.20
C HIS A 87 14.61 -15.61 12.96
N HIS A 88 14.53 -16.74 12.27
CA HIS A 88 14.10 -18.03 12.84
C HIS A 88 15.26 -18.90 13.29
N GLU A 89 16.44 -18.80 12.66
CA GLU A 89 17.58 -19.67 12.90
C GLU A 89 18.91 -18.90 12.75
N GLU A 90 19.15 -17.92 13.63
CA GLU A 90 20.44 -17.20 13.65
C GLU A 90 21.60 -18.14 14.01
N THR A 91 21.37 -19.09 14.93
CA THR A 91 22.32 -20.14 15.30
C THR A 91 21.86 -21.46 14.71
N GLU A 92 22.79 -22.18 14.04
CA GLU A 92 22.54 -23.50 13.44
C GLU A 92 21.90 -24.48 14.40
N GLY A 93 20.79 -25.12 13.97
CA GLY A 93 20.04 -26.11 14.74
C GLY A 93 19.14 -25.53 15.82
N ARG A 94 19.04 -24.21 15.94
CA ARG A 94 18.15 -23.54 16.89
C ARG A 94 16.99 -22.85 16.15
N VAL A 95 16.21 -23.65 15.42
CA VAL A 95 15.05 -23.15 14.69
C VAL A 95 13.93 -22.78 15.67
N ARG A 96 13.33 -21.60 15.50
CA ARG A 96 12.26 -21.06 16.34
C ARG A 96 11.05 -20.67 15.51
N PHE A 97 9.88 -21.19 15.91
CA PHE A 97 8.55 -20.83 15.41
C PHE A 97 7.62 -20.53 16.59
N ASP A 98 8.06 -19.67 17.50
CA ASP A 98 7.36 -19.29 18.72
C ASP A 98 7.35 -17.76 18.89
N GLY A 99 6.43 -17.23 19.68
CA GLY A 99 6.29 -15.79 19.92
C GLY A 99 6.09 -15.02 18.61
N ASP A 100 6.92 -14.00 18.37
CA ASP A 100 6.86 -13.17 17.15
C ASP A 100 7.34 -13.92 15.89
N ARG A 101 7.74 -15.17 16.00
CA ARG A 101 8.17 -16.06 14.92
C ARG A 101 7.16 -17.17 14.59
N ASP A 102 5.99 -17.17 15.23
CA ASP A 102 4.95 -18.20 15.05
C ASP A 102 4.21 -18.02 13.69
N LEU A 103 4.85 -18.53 12.63
CA LEU A 103 4.34 -18.50 11.26
C LEU A 103 2.94 -19.17 11.16
N ARG A 104 2.75 -20.30 11.88
CA ARG A 104 1.49 -21.02 11.84
C ARG A 104 0.35 -20.16 12.38
N ARG A 105 0.53 -19.59 13.58
CA ARG A 105 -0.47 -18.70 14.21
C ARG A 105 -0.77 -17.49 13.32
N PHE A 106 0.25 -16.90 12.70
CA PHE A 106 0.04 -15.77 11.79
C PHE A 106 -0.84 -16.15 10.59
N ALA A 107 -0.56 -17.29 9.94
CA ALA A 107 -1.37 -17.80 8.83
C ALA A 107 -2.80 -18.18 9.27
N GLU A 108 -2.97 -18.75 10.46
CA GLU A 108 -4.28 -19.07 11.05
C GLU A 108 -5.10 -17.80 11.36
N LEU A 109 -4.45 -16.70 11.79
CA LEU A 109 -5.11 -15.40 11.96
C LEU A 109 -5.57 -14.81 10.62
N CYS A 110 -4.76 -14.93 9.57
CA CYS A 110 -5.20 -14.55 8.22
C CYS A 110 -6.46 -15.31 7.81
N ALA A 111 -6.45 -16.65 7.97
CA ALA A 111 -7.61 -17.51 7.67
C ALA A 111 -8.84 -17.12 8.49
N ARG A 112 -8.66 -16.89 9.79
CA ARG A 112 -9.74 -16.50 10.71
C ARG A 112 -10.46 -15.25 10.24
N HIS A 113 -9.74 -14.28 9.76
CA HIS A 113 -10.30 -12.99 9.31
C HIS A 113 -10.63 -12.97 7.81
N GLY A 114 -10.56 -14.13 7.12
CA GLY A 114 -10.88 -14.25 5.70
C GLY A 114 -9.90 -13.48 4.80
N LEU A 115 -8.65 -13.36 5.22
CA LEU A 115 -7.54 -12.88 4.43
C LEU A 115 -6.81 -14.07 3.80
N ASP A 116 -6.53 -14.00 2.52
CA ASP A 116 -5.62 -14.93 1.86
C ASP A 116 -4.18 -14.66 2.32
N PHE A 117 -3.29 -15.64 2.14
CA PHE A 117 -1.91 -15.55 2.58
C PHE A 117 -0.91 -15.99 1.50
N ILE A 118 0.18 -15.26 1.39
CA ILE A 118 1.32 -15.58 0.53
C ILE A 118 2.59 -15.66 1.39
N PRO A 119 3.03 -16.84 1.81
CA PRO A 119 4.35 -16.99 2.38
C PRO A 119 5.42 -16.82 1.28
N ARG A 120 6.32 -15.86 1.47
CA ARG A 120 7.50 -15.64 0.62
C ARG A 120 8.66 -16.39 1.28
N ILE A 121 8.91 -17.63 0.83
CA ILE A 121 9.76 -18.61 1.58
C ILE A 121 11.25 -18.46 1.32
N GLY A 122 11.66 -17.54 0.48
CA GLY A 122 13.07 -17.36 0.11
C GLY A 122 13.67 -18.58 -0.59
N PRO A 123 14.90 -19.04 -0.24
CA PRO A 123 15.67 -18.76 1.01
C PRO A 123 16.26 -17.35 1.14
N TRP A 124 16.61 -16.71 0.02
CA TRP A 124 17.01 -15.30 -0.03
C TRP A 124 15.79 -14.40 -0.17
N VAL A 125 15.71 -13.36 0.64
CA VAL A 125 14.53 -12.47 0.70
C VAL A 125 14.86 -10.99 0.50
N HIS A 126 16.13 -10.56 0.46
CA HIS A 126 16.54 -9.17 0.64
C HIS A 126 15.96 -8.60 1.93
N ALA A 127 14.81 -7.95 1.85
CA ALA A 127 14.04 -7.40 2.98
C ALA A 127 14.88 -6.50 3.90
N GLU A 128 15.95 -5.91 3.35
CA GLU A 128 16.94 -5.08 4.05
C GLU A 128 17.51 -5.77 5.30
N VAL A 129 17.66 -7.09 5.19
CA VAL A 129 18.18 -7.96 6.24
C VAL A 129 19.60 -8.41 5.92
N ARG A 130 20.44 -8.52 6.96
CA ARG A 130 21.77 -9.11 6.90
C ARG A 130 21.77 -10.41 6.11
N GLY A 131 22.74 -10.56 5.19
CA GLY A 131 22.89 -11.78 4.38
C GLY A 131 21.68 -12.06 3.46
N GLY A 132 20.84 -11.06 3.14
CA GLY A 132 19.59 -11.27 2.40
C GLY A 132 18.62 -12.21 3.11
N GLY A 133 18.70 -12.28 4.44
CA GLY A 133 17.95 -13.19 5.29
C GLY A 133 18.57 -14.57 5.49
N LEU A 134 19.67 -14.90 4.79
CA LEU A 134 20.40 -16.14 5.04
C LEU A 134 21.20 -16.04 6.35
N PRO A 135 21.17 -17.06 7.23
CA PRO A 135 22.03 -17.11 8.40
C PRO A 135 23.51 -17.12 8.04
N ASP A 136 24.36 -16.50 8.87
CA ASP A 136 25.82 -16.43 8.64
C ASP A 136 26.45 -17.82 8.52
N TRP A 137 25.95 -18.80 9.29
CA TRP A 137 26.46 -20.18 9.22
C TRP A 137 26.13 -20.87 7.87
N VAL A 138 25.06 -20.47 7.17
CA VAL A 138 24.77 -20.94 5.81
C VAL A 138 25.76 -20.32 4.84
N LEU A 139 25.98 -19.00 4.91
CA LEU A 139 26.94 -18.28 4.06
C LEU A 139 28.38 -18.79 4.26
N ALA A 140 28.73 -19.22 5.47
CA ALA A 140 30.04 -19.78 5.76
C ALA A 140 30.26 -21.20 5.17
N ARG A 141 29.20 -21.91 4.78
CA ARG A 141 29.26 -23.29 4.25
C ARG A 141 29.47 -23.37 2.76
N THR A 142 29.12 -22.33 2.03
CA THR A 142 29.15 -22.34 0.57
C THR A 142 29.85 -21.11 0.02
N ALA A 143 30.62 -21.29 -1.04
CA ALA A 143 31.18 -20.19 -1.81
C ALA A 143 30.22 -19.71 -2.91
N ALA A 144 29.12 -20.43 -3.14
CA ALA A 144 28.15 -20.16 -4.19
C ALA A 144 26.70 -20.19 -3.65
N PRO A 145 26.31 -19.25 -2.77
CA PRO A 145 24.91 -19.13 -2.34
C PRO A 145 24.03 -18.80 -3.55
N ARG A 146 22.74 -19.11 -3.44
CA ARG A 146 21.74 -18.87 -4.49
C ARG A 146 22.03 -19.61 -5.82
N THR A 147 22.62 -20.80 -5.70
CA THR A 147 22.89 -21.72 -6.82
C THR A 147 22.58 -23.16 -6.41
N ASP A 148 22.72 -24.11 -7.36
CA ASP A 148 22.54 -25.55 -7.09
C ASP A 148 23.77 -26.19 -6.40
N ASP A 149 24.61 -25.40 -5.73
CA ASP A 149 25.68 -25.96 -4.87
C ASP A 149 25.09 -26.87 -3.81
N PRO A 150 25.50 -28.16 -3.72
CA PRO A 150 25.01 -29.10 -2.72
C PRO A 150 25.20 -28.62 -1.27
N ALA A 151 26.26 -27.85 -0.99
CA ALA A 151 26.52 -27.27 0.34
C ALA A 151 25.51 -26.20 0.71
N TYR A 152 24.94 -25.49 -0.29
CA TYR A 152 23.83 -24.55 -0.13
C TYR A 152 22.48 -25.24 -0.06
N LEU A 153 22.21 -26.20 -0.99
CA LEU A 153 20.90 -26.86 -1.08
C LEU A 153 20.58 -27.73 0.15
N ALA A 154 21.58 -28.31 0.82
CA ALA A 154 21.35 -29.17 1.97
C ALA A 154 20.65 -28.44 3.16
N PRO A 155 21.16 -27.29 3.65
CA PRO A 155 20.45 -26.50 4.67
C PRO A 155 19.13 -25.91 4.17
N VAL A 156 19.03 -25.48 2.89
CA VAL A 156 17.76 -24.99 2.32
C VAL A 156 16.67 -26.08 2.36
N ARG A 157 17.01 -27.35 2.08
CA ARG A 157 16.07 -28.47 2.18
C ARG A 157 15.55 -28.65 3.61
N ALA A 158 16.40 -28.48 4.60
CA ALA A 158 16.01 -28.56 6.00
C ALA A 158 15.09 -27.39 6.37
N TRP A 159 15.43 -26.19 5.92
CA TRP A 159 14.63 -24.99 6.14
C TRP A 159 13.21 -25.09 5.52
N TYR A 160 13.09 -25.53 4.26
CA TYR A 160 11.79 -25.72 3.61
C TYR A 160 10.93 -26.78 4.31
N ARG A 161 11.54 -27.85 4.86
CA ARG A 161 10.81 -28.83 5.68
C ARG A 161 10.30 -28.20 6.98
N ALA A 162 11.10 -27.35 7.61
CA ALA A 162 10.67 -26.64 8.81
C ALA A 162 9.51 -25.70 8.54
N ILE A 163 9.50 -24.94 7.44
CA ILE A 163 8.38 -24.10 6.99
C ILE A 163 7.16 -24.98 6.69
N ALA A 164 7.31 -26.04 5.93
CA ALA A 164 6.22 -26.93 5.54
C ALA A 164 5.52 -27.57 6.75
N GLU A 165 6.25 -27.88 7.81
CA GLU A 165 5.68 -28.37 9.07
C GLU A 165 4.75 -27.32 9.70
N GLN A 166 5.15 -26.04 9.69
CA GLN A 166 4.31 -24.95 10.21
C GLN A 166 3.04 -24.74 9.36
N LEU A 167 3.17 -24.83 8.05
CA LEU A 167 2.08 -24.54 7.11
C LEU A 167 1.21 -25.77 6.75
N ARG A 168 1.47 -26.92 7.35
CA ARG A 168 0.73 -28.15 7.07
C ARG A 168 -0.78 -27.98 7.29
N GLY A 169 -1.57 -28.28 6.23
CA GLY A 169 -3.02 -28.17 6.23
C GLY A 169 -3.56 -26.75 6.11
N LEU A 170 -2.69 -25.76 5.86
CA LEU A 170 -3.09 -24.37 5.62
C LEU A 170 -3.10 -23.99 4.12
N ASP A 171 -2.90 -24.98 3.24
CA ASP A 171 -3.16 -24.81 1.81
C ASP A 171 -4.67 -24.77 1.51
N ARG A 172 -5.04 -24.36 0.32
CA ARG A 172 -6.45 -24.28 -0.09
C ARG A 172 -7.15 -25.63 -0.14
N ALA A 173 -6.43 -26.71 -0.44
CA ALA A 173 -6.99 -28.06 -0.40
C ALA A 173 -7.36 -28.48 1.03
N GLY A 174 -6.61 -28.01 2.02
CA GLY A 174 -6.93 -28.13 3.44
C GLY A 174 -7.97 -27.12 3.96
N GLY A 175 -8.45 -26.21 3.11
CA GLY A 175 -9.34 -25.11 3.52
C GLY A 175 -8.60 -23.91 4.11
N GLY A 176 -7.30 -23.84 3.97
CA GLY A 176 -6.45 -22.77 4.50
C GLY A 176 -6.32 -21.54 3.57
N PRO A 177 -5.59 -20.51 4.00
CA PRO A 177 -5.55 -19.22 3.35
C PRO A 177 -4.49 -19.11 2.25
N ILE A 178 -3.61 -20.11 2.05
CA ILE A 178 -2.45 -20.00 1.16
C ILE A 178 -2.88 -20.04 -0.31
N VAL A 179 -2.81 -18.90 -0.99
CA VAL A 179 -3.19 -18.75 -2.41
C VAL A 179 -1.99 -18.75 -3.34
N ALA A 180 -0.81 -18.40 -2.83
CA ALA A 180 0.43 -18.43 -3.59
C ALA A 180 1.61 -18.72 -2.67
N ILE A 181 2.72 -19.18 -3.24
CA ILE A 181 4.02 -19.27 -2.58
C ILE A 181 5.04 -18.59 -3.46
N GLN A 182 5.76 -17.61 -2.92
CA GLN A 182 6.88 -17.00 -3.63
C GLN A 182 8.20 -17.68 -3.23
N ILE A 183 8.97 -18.02 -4.24
CA ILE A 183 10.33 -18.57 -4.11
C ILE A 183 11.34 -17.47 -4.45
N GLU A 184 12.44 -17.44 -3.71
CA GLU A 184 13.54 -16.50 -3.95
C GLU A 184 13.09 -15.03 -3.98
N ASN A 185 14.00 -14.12 -4.22
CA ASN A 185 13.73 -12.72 -4.53
C ASN A 185 14.85 -12.12 -5.37
N GLU A 186 14.50 -11.47 -6.48
CA GLU A 186 15.46 -10.77 -7.34
C GLU A 186 16.66 -11.65 -7.77
N LEU A 187 16.37 -12.85 -8.22
CA LEU A 187 17.38 -13.75 -8.79
C LEU A 187 17.31 -13.70 -10.32
N TYR A 188 18.28 -13.01 -10.94
CA TYR A 188 18.16 -12.56 -12.32
C TYR A 188 18.52 -13.60 -13.37
N ASP A 189 19.44 -14.52 -13.09
CA ASP A 189 20.13 -15.33 -14.10
C ASP A 189 20.19 -16.84 -13.80
N GLN A 190 19.42 -17.32 -12.81
CA GLN A 190 19.45 -18.71 -12.35
C GLN A 190 18.07 -19.41 -12.47
N PRO A 191 17.47 -19.50 -13.69
CA PRO A 191 16.13 -20.10 -13.85
C PRO A 191 16.05 -21.55 -13.41
N ASP A 192 17.14 -22.34 -13.64
CA ASP A 192 17.20 -23.75 -13.23
C ASP A 192 17.24 -23.88 -11.70
N HIS A 193 17.93 -22.98 -11.01
CA HIS A 193 17.95 -22.94 -9.55
C HIS A 193 16.56 -22.60 -8.99
N LEU A 194 15.85 -21.64 -9.58
CA LEU A 194 14.46 -21.34 -9.20
C LEU A 194 13.57 -22.58 -9.31
N LEU A 195 13.73 -23.36 -10.39
CA LEU A 195 13.00 -24.61 -10.56
C LEU A 195 13.41 -25.67 -9.54
N THR A 196 14.70 -25.77 -9.21
CA THR A 196 15.21 -26.64 -8.14
C THR A 196 14.57 -26.30 -6.81
N LEU A 197 14.54 -25.01 -6.43
CA LEU A 197 13.91 -24.56 -5.19
C LEU A 197 12.41 -24.88 -5.15
N LYS A 198 11.67 -24.64 -6.25
CA LYS A 198 10.25 -24.99 -6.36
C LYS A 198 10.04 -26.49 -6.09
N ARG A 199 10.79 -27.36 -6.75
CA ARG A 199 10.71 -28.81 -6.56
C ARG A 199 11.00 -29.22 -5.12
N MET A 200 12.04 -28.62 -4.52
CA MET A 200 12.39 -28.87 -3.12
C MET A 200 11.27 -28.46 -2.16
N ALA A 201 10.61 -27.33 -2.41
CA ALA A 201 9.47 -26.87 -1.62
C ALA A 201 8.28 -27.84 -1.76
N GLN A 202 7.99 -28.30 -2.97
CA GLN A 202 6.95 -29.32 -3.23
C GLN A 202 7.27 -30.66 -2.56
N GLU A 203 8.52 -31.13 -2.63
CA GLU A 203 9.00 -32.34 -1.94
C GLU A 203 8.88 -32.22 -0.42
N ALA A 204 9.00 -31.01 0.13
CA ALA A 204 8.80 -30.74 1.55
C ALA A 204 7.32 -30.78 1.96
N GLY A 205 6.39 -30.74 1.00
CA GLY A 205 4.94 -30.74 1.25
C GLY A 205 4.31 -29.35 1.20
N LEU A 206 5.01 -28.34 0.70
CA LEU A 206 4.41 -27.04 0.40
C LEU A 206 3.57 -27.12 -0.87
N SER A 207 2.37 -26.56 -0.85
CA SER A 207 1.44 -26.56 -1.96
C SER A 207 0.69 -25.24 -2.06
N ALA A 208 0.54 -24.74 -3.28
CA ALA A 208 -0.24 -23.54 -3.58
C ALA A 208 -0.73 -23.59 -5.02
N PRO A 209 -1.89 -22.97 -5.35
CA PRO A 209 -2.33 -22.84 -6.73
C PRO A 209 -1.38 -21.97 -7.56
N LEU A 210 -0.78 -20.91 -6.96
CA LEU A 210 0.13 -20.00 -7.61
C LEU A 210 1.54 -20.15 -7.04
N TRP A 211 2.51 -20.37 -7.94
CA TRP A 211 3.94 -20.29 -7.61
C TRP A 211 4.52 -19.06 -8.29
N THR A 212 5.14 -18.19 -7.53
CA THR A 212 5.53 -16.86 -8.00
C THR A 212 7.01 -16.59 -7.79
N SER A 213 7.54 -15.65 -8.57
CA SER A 213 8.84 -15.02 -8.35
C SER A 213 8.86 -13.62 -8.96
N THR A 214 9.81 -12.80 -8.52
CA THR A 214 10.03 -11.44 -9.06
C THR A 214 10.48 -11.49 -10.51
N ALA A 215 10.06 -10.51 -11.32
CA ALA A 215 10.30 -10.48 -12.76
C ALA A 215 10.79 -9.12 -13.30
N TRP A 216 11.27 -8.24 -12.43
CA TRP A 216 11.89 -6.97 -12.86
C TRP A 216 13.37 -7.11 -13.14
N GLY A 217 13.96 -6.09 -13.79
CA GLY A 217 15.37 -6.07 -14.16
C GLY A 217 15.73 -7.10 -15.23
N GLY A 218 14.77 -7.57 -16.02
CA GLY A 218 14.96 -8.61 -17.02
C GLY A 218 15.26 -9.99 -16.43
N VAL A 219 14.68 -10.32 -15.29
CA VAL A 219 14.81 -11.64 -14.63
C VAL A 219 14.44 -12.77 -15.59
N ARG A 220 15.27 -13.79 -15.67
CA ARG A 220 14.99 -15.03 -16.42
C ARG A 220 14.29 -16.03 -15.51
N LEU A 221 13.03 -16.35 -15.83
CA LEU A 221 12.25 -17.35 -15.13
C LEU A 221 12.20 -18.67 -15.88
N PRO A 222 12.07 -19.83 -15.18
CA PRO A 222 11.81 -21.09 -15.86
C PRO A 222 10.45 -21.02 -16.57
N PRO A 223 10.38 -21.42 -17.86
CA PRO A 223 9.15 -21.27 -18.65
C PRO A 223 7.94 -21.96 -17.99
N ASP A 224 6.84 -21.20 -17.83
CA ASP A 224 5.54 -21.67 -17.33
C ASP A 224 5.54 -22.25 -15.90
N GLU A 225 6.64 -22.12 -15.16
CA GLU A 225 6.77 -22.70 -13.83
C GLU A 225 6.50 -21.70 -12.70
N LEU A 226 6.67 -20.41 -12.97
CA LEU A 226 6.50 -19.34 -12.00
C LEU A 226 5.70 -18.18 -12.61
N LEU A 227 4.72 -17.64 -11.88
CA LEU A 227 4.03 -16.42 -12.24
C LEU A 227 4.96 -15.23 -12.01
N PRO A 228 5.27 -14.42 -13.03
CA PRO A 228 6.12 -13.25 -12.88
C PRO A 228 5.41 -12.16 -12.08
N LEU A 229 6.08 -11.64 -11.05
CA LEU A 229 5.61 -10.53 -10.24
C LEU A 229 6.49 -9.30 -10.50
N TYR A 230 5.83 -8.15 -10.65
CA TYR A 230 6.47 -6.87 -10.96
C TYR A 230 6.39 -5.90 -9.78
N GLY A 231 7.15 -4.81 -9.85
CA GLY A 231 7.22 -3.76 -8.85
C GLY A 231 7.25 -2.37 -9.45
N GLY A 232 7.43 -1.38 -8.59
CA GLY A 232 7.61 0.02 -8.93
C GLY A 232 7.52 0.90 -7.70
N TYR A 233 8.42 1.87 -7.57
CA TYR A 233 8.50 2.72 -6.39
C TYR A 233 8.43 4.20 -6.75
N PRO A 234 7.80 5.03 -5.93
CA PRO A 234 7.74 6.47 -6.18
C PRO A 234 9.08 7.16 -5.91
N GLU A 235 9.91 6.54 -5.08
CA GLU A 235 11.24 6.99 -4.67
C GLU A 235 12.09 5.76 -4.29
N THR A 236 13.42 5.89 -4.17
CA THR A 236 14.31 4.79 -3.83
C THR A 236 15.51 5.22 -3.01
N PHE A 237 16.02 4.33 -2.13
CA PHE A 237 17.27 4.51 -1.41
C PHE A 237 18.48 3.86 -2.10
N TRP A 238 18.27 2.92 -3.03
CA TRP A 238 19.36 2.16 -3.69
C TRP A 238 20.01 2.88 -4.87
N THR A 239 19.81 4.19 -5.00
CA THR A 239 20.51 5.06 -5.93
C THR A 239 21.62 5.84 -5.22
N GLU A 240 22.45 6.55 -5.97
CA GLU A 240 23.49 7.42 -5.41
C GLU A 240 22.91 8.66 -4.70
N ALA A 241 23.73 9.31 -3.90
CA ALA A 241 23.31 10.44 -3.06
C ALA A 241 23.38 11.82 -3.75
N ASP A 242 23.74 11.90 -5.01
CA ASP A 242 23.97 13.15 -5.76
C ASP A 242 22.70 14.00 -6.02
N GLY A 243 21.59 13.61 -5.40
CA GLY A 243 20.36 14.38 -5.36
C GLY A 243 19.42 14.08 -6.51
N GLY A 244 18.35 14.86 -6.58
CA GLY A 244 17.33 14.74 -7.61
C GLY A 244 16.39 13.53 -7.43
N TRP A 245 15.40 13.46 -8.30
CA TRP A 245 14.45 12.36 -8.37
C TRP A 245 14.93 11.32 -9.40
N PRO A 246 15.12 10.03 -9.02
CA PRO A 246 15.64 9.01 -9.93
C PRO A 246 14.73 8.79 -11.14
N ASP A 247 15.34 8.68 -12.32
CA ASP A 247 14.61 8.41 -13.56
C ASP A 247 13.91 7.05 -13.56
N THR A 248 14.45 6.07 -12.85
CA THR A 248 13.83 4.76 -12.64
C THR A 248 12.50 4.86 -11.89
N CYS A 249 12.37 5.79 -10.96
CA CYS A 249 11.11 6.07 -10.25
C CYS A 249 10.15 6.90 -11.12
N ARG A 250 10.68 7.85 -11.89
CA ARG A 250 9.93 8.79 -12.73
C ARG A 250 8.99 8.07 -13.72
N LYS A 251 9.47 6.99 -14.36
CA LYS A 251 8.70 6.22 -15.36
C LYS A 251 7.42 5.62 -14.80
N HIS A 252 7.31 5.39 -13.50
CA HIS A 252 6.12 4.79 -12.90
C HIS A 252 4.89 5.71 -12.85
N PHE A 253 5.07 7.00 -13.12
CA PHE A 253 3.99 8.00 -13.18
C PHE A 253 3.46 8.23 -14.60
N PHE A 254 3.82 7.34 -15.54
CA PHE A 254 3.36 7.36 -16.92
C PHE A 254 2.52 6.12 -17.25
N PHE A 255 1.47 6.31 -18.04
CA PHE A 255 0.72 5.17 -18.56
C PHE A 255 1.53 4.51 -19.68
N THR A 256 1.81 3.23 -19.51
CA THR A 256 2.62 2.41 -20.41
C THR A 256 2.23 0.94 -20.26
N HIS A 257 2.51 0.13 -21.27
CA HIS A 257 2.38 -1.33 -21.17
C HIS A 257 3.68 -2.03 -20.74
N GLN A 258 4.77 -1.28 -20.57
CA GLN A 258 6.02 -1.81 -20.04
C GLN A 258 5.83 -2.16 -18.56
N ARG A 259 6.05 -3.44 -18.23
CA ARG A 259 5.87 -3.98 -16.88
C ARG A 259 7.15 -3.95 -16.07
N ASP A 260 8.29 -4.07 -16.74
CA ASP A 260 9.61 -4.24 -16.16
C ASP A 260 10.15 -2.94 -15.54
N ASP A 261 10.96 -3.08 -14.49
CA ASP A 261 11.74 -2.01 -13.87
C ASP A 261 13.21 -2.45 -13.70
N GLU A 262 14.10 -1.78 -14.41
CA GLU A 262 15.52 -2.04 -14.33
C GLU A 262 16.18 -1.48 -13.06
N GLY A 263 15.50 -0.58 -12.35
CA GLY A 263 16.04 0.12 -11.19
C GLY A 263 15.93 -0.65 -9.88
N ILE A 264 14.94 -1.54 -9.75
CA ILE A 264 14.76 -2.31 -8.51
C ILE A 264 15.91 -3.29 -8.33
N GLY A 265 16.58 -3.26 -7.16
CA GLY A 265 17.72 -4.13 -6.83
C GLY A 265 18.96 -3.94 -7.70
N ALA A 266 19.05 -2.84 -8.44
CA ALA A 266 20.16 -2.63 -9.40
C ALA A 266 21.53 -2.51 -8.73
N ASP A 267 21.59 -2.07 -7.49
CA ASP A 267 22.82 -1.94 -6.69
C ASP A 267 23.36 -3.28 -6.16
N LEU A 268 22.52 -4.32 -6.10
CA LEU A 268 22.91 -5.67 -5.68
C LEU A 268 23.12 -6.61 -6.87
N ARG A 269 22.82 -6.16 -8.07
CA ARG A 269 22.91 -6.95 -9.30
C ARG A 269 24.26 -6.75 -9.98
N PRO A 270 24.93 -7.84 -10.43
CA PRO A 270 26.11 -7.71 -11.29
C PRO A 270 25.77 -6.96 -12.58
N THR A 271 26.49 -5.88 -12.89
CA THR A 271 26.26 -5.00 -14.04
C THR A 271 26.37 -5.71 -15.40
N THR A 272 26.92 -6.92 -15.44
CA THR A 272 27.12 -7.72 -16.65
C THR A 272 25.96 -8.64 -16.99
N VAL A 273 25.00 -8.81 -16.07
CA VAL A 273 23.85 -9.70 -16.29
C VAL A 273 22.75 -8.93 -17.02
N ARG A 274 22.56 -9.26 -18.29
CA ARG A 274 21.33 -8.90 -19.01
C ARG A 274 20.34 -10.04 -18.86
N GLY A 275 19.15 -9.71 -18.34
CA GLY A 275 18.07 -10.67 -18.22
C GLY A 275 17.45 -11.09 -19.55
N GLY A 276 16.35 -11.84 -19.48
CA GLY A 276 15.53 -12.21 -20.62
C GLY A 276 14.80 -11.01 -21.24
N ASP A 277 14.08 -11.25 -22.34
CA ASP A 277 13.21 -10.23 -22.96
C ASP A 277 11.96 -10.05 -22.09
N PRO A 278 11.74 -8.85 -21.50
CA PRO A 278 10.55 -8.59 -20.69
C PRO A 278 9.23 -8.73 -21.45
N GLU A 279 9.24 -8.53 -22.76
CA GLU A 279 8.05 -8.63 -23.62
C GLU A 279 7.59 -10.08 -23.81
N GLU A 280 8.50 -11.06 -23.75
CA GLU A 280 8.19 -12.47 -23.93
C GLU A 280 7.16 -13.01 -22.92
N LEU A 281 7.10 -12.42 -21.72
CA LEU A 281 6.16 -12.81 -20.66
C LEU A 281 4.80 -12.09 -20.74
N SER A 282 4.72 -10.97 -21.46
CA SER A 282 3.54 -10.07 -21.43
C SER A 282 2.29 -10.69 -22.03
N ASP A 283 2.42 -11.55 -23.04
CA ASP A 283 1.29 -12.21 -23.72
C ASP A 283 0.85 -13.52 -23.06
N ARG A 284 1.65 -14.04 -22.12
CA ARG A 284 1.39 -15.33 -21.46
C ARG A 284 0.80 -15.18 -20.08
N PHE A 285 1.20 -14.15 -19.34
CA PHE A 285 0.87 -13.94 -17.94
C PHE A 285 0.11 -12.61 -17.73
N PRO A 286 -0.82 -12.58 -16.77
CA PRO A 286 -1.44 -11.32 -16.37
C PRO A 286 -0.39 -10.39 -15.72
N TRP A 287 -0.65 -9.09 -15.74
CA TRP A 287 0.23 -8.14 -15.05
C TRP A 287 -0.07 -8.16 -13.55
N ALA A 288 0.68 -8.94 -12.79
CA ALA A 288 0.61 -9.02 -11.35
C ALA A 288 1.78 -8.25 -10.71
N THR A 289 1.51 -7.52 -9.62
CA THR A 289 2.54 -6.81 -8.87
C THR A 289 2.64 -7.36 -7.44
N CYS A 290 3.83 -7.31 -6.84
CA CYS A 290 4.04 -7.63 -5.43
C CYS A 290 4.71 -6.50 -4.66
N GLU A 291 5.38 -5.57 -5.36
CA GLU A 291 6.18 -4.52 -4.76
C GLU A 291 5.92 -3.15 -5.39
N LEU A 292 4.66 -2.69 -5.34
CA LEU A 292 4.38 -1.27 -5.48
C LEU A 292 4.73 -0.60 -4.16
N GLY A 293 5.54 0.46 -4.21
CA GLY A 293 5.99 1.14 -3.00
C GLY A 293 4.83 1.72 -2.21
N GLY A 294 4.50 1.11 -1.06
CA GLY A 294 3.61 1.72 -0.06
C GLY A 294 4.27 2.86 0.69
N GLY A 295 5.58 2.97 0.59
CA GLY A 295 6.48 3.96 1.12
C GLY A 295 7.89 3.68 0.62
N MET A 296 8.92 4.02 1.44
CA MET A 296 10.31 3.71 1.16
C MET A 296 11.14 3.71 2.44
N ALA A 297 12.08 2.78 2.56
CA ALA A 297 13.08 2.77 3.61
C ALA A 297 14.05 3.95 3.48
N VAL A 298 14.73 4.27 4.58
CA VAL A 298 15.71 5.36 4.66
C VAL A 298 17.09 4.74 4.86
N ALA A 299 17.96 4.81 3.83
CA ALA A 299 19.36 4.46 3.98
C ALA A 299 20.19 5.67 4.41
N TYR A 300 21.37 5.43 4.99
CA TYR A 300 22.19 6.52 5.53
C TYR A 300 22.59 7.55 4.46
N HIS A 301 23.06 7.07 3.31
CA HIS A 301 23.52 7.93 2.22
C HIS A 301 22.38 8.63 1.46
N ARG A 302 21.17 8.01 1.41
CA ARG A 302 20.01 8.55 0.73
C ARG A 302 18.74 8.31 1.56
N ARG A 303 18.02 9.39 1.85
CA ARG A 303 16.90 9.43 2.80
C ARG A 303 15.63 9.90 2.10
N PRO A 304 15.00 9.07 1.26
CA PRO A 304 13.81 9.46 0.52
C PRO A 304 12.67 9.83 1.46
N ARG A 305 11.84 10.77 1.01
CA ARG A 305 10.58 11.11 1.64
C ARG A 305 9.47 10.86 0.64
N VAL A 306 8.53 10.01 1.02
CA VAL A 306 7.38 9.61 0.20
C VAL A 306 6.13 10.23 0.79
N GLU A 307 5.37 10.93 -0.06
CA GLU A 307 4.09 11.54 0.32
C GLU A 307 2.93 10.61 -0.06
N ALA A 308 1.77 10.83 0.56
CA ALA A 308 0.58 10.01 0.32
C ALA A 308 0.13 10.01 -1.16
N ALA A 309 0.19 11.18 -1.78
CA ALA A 309 -0.16 11.34 -3.19
C ALA A 309 0.79 10.58 -4.14
N ASP A 310 2.06 10.41 -3.75
CA ASP A 310 3.03 9.64 -4.53
C ASP A 310 2.62 8.17 -4.61
N VAL A 311 2.21 7.61 -3.45
CA VAL A 311 1.73 6.23 -3.34
C VAL A 311 0.40 6.04 -4.07
N GLY A 312 -0.55 6.97 -3.86
CA GLY A 312 -1.87 6.92 -4.49
C GLY A 312 -1.80 7.03 -6.02
N ALA A 313 -1.03 7.99 -6.53
CA ALA A 313 -0.86 8.18 -7.98
C ALA A 313 -0.15 7.01 -8.65
N LEU A 314 0.86 6.43 -7.99
CA LEU A 314 1.55 5.22 -8.45
C LEU A 314 0.55 4.06 -8.61
N GLY A 315 -0.22 3.75 -7.55
CA GLY A 315 -1.20 2.66 -7.57
C GLY A 315 -2.23 2.84 -8.68
N LEU A 316 -2.84 4.03 -8.77
CA LEU A 316 -3.83 4.35 -9.80
C LEU A 316 -3.25 4.22 -11.23
N THR A 317 -2.02 4.71 -11.43
CA THR A 317 -1.35 4.62 -12.74
C THR A 317 -1.16 3.15 -13.14
N LYS A 318 -0.75 2.27 -12.22
CA LYS A 318 -0.58 0.84 -12.52
C LYS A 318 -1.90 0.14 -12.84
N ILE A 319 -3.00 0.51 -12.16
CA ILE A 319 -4.34 0.03 -12.54
C ILE A 319 -4.65 0.46 -13.98
N GLY A 320 -4.46 1.73 -14.32
CA GLY A 320 -4.70 2.25 -15.67
C GLY A 320 -3.79 1.63 -16.75
N CYS A 321 -2.57 1.22 -16.41
CA CYS A 321 -1.64 0.54 -17.32
C CYS A 321 -2.05 -0.91 -17.65
N GLY A 322 -2.94 -1.53 -16.86
CA GLY A 322 -3.39 -2.91 -17.11
C GLY A 322 -3.02 -3.90 -16.00
N SER A 323 -2.49 -3.45 -14.86
CA SER A 323 -2.29 -4.34 -13.71
C SER A 323 -3.63 -4.94 -13.25
N VAL A 324 -3.60 -6.21 -12.86
CA VAL A 324 -4.75 -6.97 -12.36
C VAL A 324 -4.52 -7.51 -10.95
N TRP A 325 -3.42 -7.14 -10.33
CA TRP A 325 -3.08 -7.44 -8.95
C TRP A 325 -2.27 -6.27 -8.41
N GLN A 326 -2.79 -5.60 -7.37
CA GLN A 326 -2.07 -4.53 -6.68
C GLN A 326 -1.41 -5.12 -5.44
N GLY A 327 -0.07 -5.21 -5.44
CA GLY A 327 0.71 -5.70 -4.30
C GLY A 327 1.65 -4.61 -3.80
N TYR A 328 1.56 -4.28 -2.52
CA TYR A 328 2.30 -3.16 -1.91
C TYR A 328 3.41 -3.65 -0.98
N TYR A 329 4.61 -3.11 -1.16
CA TYR A 329 5.76 -3.30 -0.30
C TYR A 329 6.27 -1.95 0.24
N MET A 330 6.28 -1.68 1.54
CA MET A 330 5.54 -2.33 2.61
C MET A 330 4.14 -1.73 2.71
N PHE A 331 3.14 -2.53 3.07
CA PHE A 331 1.85 -1.99 3.52
C PHE A 331 1.85 -1.72 5.03
N HIS A 332 2.64 -2.48 5.76
CA HIS A 332 2.80 -2.38 7.21
C HIS A 332 4.28 -2.35 7.59
N GLY A 333 4.70 -1.35 8.34
CA GLY A 333 6.04 -1.25 8.89
C GLY A 333 6.29 -2.21 10.03
N GLY A 334 7.47 -2.14 10.62
CA GLY A 334 7.84 -2.98 11.76
C GLY A 334 9.16 -2.57 12.39
N THR A 335 9.60 -3.36 13.37
CA THR A 335 10.88 -3.20 14.07
C THR A 335 11.72 -4.46 13.88
N ASN A 336 12.96 -4.32 13.43
CA ASN A 336 13.88 -5.45 13.33
C ASN A 336 14.07 -6.09 14.72
N PRO A 337 13.98 -7.42 14.83
CA PRO A 337 14.32 -8.08 16.09
C PRO A 337 15.81 -7.83 16.42
N PRO A 338 16.15 -7.64 17.69
CA PRO A 338 17.55 -7.62 18.07
C PRO A 338 18.13 -9.02 17.81
N GLY A 339 19.15 -9.17 17.03
CA GLY A 339 19.80 -10.47 16.87
C GLY A 339 20.37 -10.99 18.19
N ASP A 340 20.44 -12.30 18.36
CA ASP A 340 21.08 -12.92 19.53
C ASP A 340 22.63 -12.78 19.46
N LEU A 341 23.17 -12.75 18.25
CA LEU A 341 24.62 -12.67 17.98
C LEU A 341 25.04 -11.30 17.43
N THR A 342 24.26 -10.75 16.53
CA THR A 342 24.61 -9.51 15.80
C THR A 342 23.35 -8.73 15.42
N PRO A 343 23.47 -7.41 15.12
CA PRO A 343 22.38 -6.66 14.49
C PRO A 343 22.01 -7.30 13.14
N LEU A 344 20.70 -7.34 12.83
CA LEU A 344 20.17 -8.09 11.69
C LEU A 344 19.85 -7.22 10.46
N GLN A 345 20.02 -5.90 10.51
CA GLN A 345 19.78 -5.02 9.37
C GLN A 345 20.89 -5.15 8.33
N GLU A 346 20.59 -4.76 7.10
CA GLU A 346 21.56 -4.53 6.04
C GLU A 346 22.55 -3.42 6.42
N SER A 347 23.84 -3.64 6.21
CA SER A 347 24.88 -2.65 6.52
C SER A 347 26.17 -2.87 5.72
N HIS A 348 26.98 -1.82 5.57
CA HIS A 348 28.33 -1.92 4.99
C HIS A 348 29.21 -2.94 5.73
N ALA A 349 29.03 -3.07 7.05
CA ALA A 349 29.76 -4.06 7.86
C ALA A 349 29.50 -5.51 7.45
N THR A 350 28.41 -5.75 6.73
CA THR A 350 28.03 -7.08 6.22
C THR A 350 28.17 -7.21 4.71
N GLY A 351 28.89 -6.26 4.08
CA GLY A 351 29.19 -6.27 2.66
C GLY A 351 28.10 -5.72 1.75
N TYR A 352 27.06 -5.10 2.30
CA TYR A 352 26.01 -4.45 1.54
C TYR A 352 26.40 -3.02 1.13
N PRO A 353 25.82 -2.48 0.04
CA PRO A 353 26.06 -1.12 -0.40
C PRO A 353 25.36 -0.05 0.45
N ASN A 354 24.48 -0.45 1.36
CA ASN A 354 23.66 0.46 2.15
C ASN A 354 23.83 0.21 3.65
N ASP A 355 23.80 1.28 4.44
CA ASP A 355 23.57 1.20 5.88
C ASP A 355 22.13 1.60 6.18
N LEU A 356 21.37 0.70 6.84
CA LEU A 356 20.01 0.95 7.28
C LEU A 356 19.95 1.10 8.82
N PRO A 357 18.90 1.71 9.38
CA PRO A 357 18.72 1.76 10.83
C PRO A 357 18.70 0.35 11.43
N ARG A 358 19.14 0.23 12.68
CA ARG A 358 19.23 -1.08 13.35
C ARG A 358 17.88 -1.67 13.69
N LEU A 359 16.98 -0.82 14.16
CA LEU A 359 15.69 -1.25 14.71
C LEU A 359 14.53 -0.87 13.80
N THR A 360 14.40 0.42 13.42
CA THR A 360 13.24 0.83 12.65
C THR A 360 13.22 0.19 11.27
N TYR A 361 12.09 -0.41 10.95
CA TYR A 361 11.69 -0.84 9.61
C TYR A 361 10.31 -0.25 9.28
N ASP A 362 10.14 1.03 9.59
CA ASP A 362 8.90 1.79 9.38
C ASP A 362 8.49 1.83 7.90
N PHE A 363 9.47 1.87 7.00
CA PHE A 363 9.33 1.93 5.55
C PHE A 363 8.44 3.09 5.05
N GLN A 364 8.03 4.02 5.91
CA GLN A 364 7.01 5.02 5.63
C GLN A 364 5.69 4.39 5.12
N ALA A 365 5.41 3.17 5.55
CA ALA A 365 4.29 2.35 5.10
C ALA A 365 2.93 2.96 5.47
N PRO A 366 1.83 2.60 4.78
CA PRO A 366 0.46 3.03 5.10
C PRO A 366 0.05 2.76 6.55
N LEU A 367 0.45 1.63 7.12
CA LEU A 367 0.47 1.38 8.56
C LEU A 367 1.93 1.40 9.01
N GLY A 368 2.29 2.34 9.87
CA GLY A 368 3.67 2.56 10.29
C GLY A 368 4.21 1.50 11.24
N GLU A 369 5.43 1.70 11.75
CA GLU A 369 6.17 0.78 12.62
C GLU A 369 5.38 0.36 13.87
N TYR A 370 4.49 1.22 14.36
CA TYR A 370 3.66 0.99 15.55
C TYR A 370 2.17 0.85 15.22
N GLY A 371 1.83 0.53 13.98
CA GLY A 371 0.45 0.38 13.52
C GLY A 371 -0.32 1.70 13.38
N GLN A 372 0.38 2.84 13.36
CA GLN A 372 -0.24 4.14 13.14
C GLN A 372 -0.69 4.32 11.70
N TYR A 373 -1.89 4.84 11.50
CA TYR A 373 -2.42 5.17 10.18
C TYR A 373 -1.68 6.36 9.58
N ARG A 374 -1.29 6.24 8.32
CA ARG A 374 -0.70 7.34 7.53
C ARG A 374 -1.65 7.77 6.42
N PRO A 375 -1.54 9.00 5.92
CA PRO A 375 -2.41 9.49 4.83
C PRO A 375 -2.35 8.61 3.55
N SER A 376 -1.24 7.89 3.29
CA SER A 376 -1.15 6.92 2.20
C SER A 376 -2.10 5.72 2.36
N TYR A 377 -2.45 5.36 3.59
CA TYR A 377 -3.47 4.33 3.86
C TYR A 377 -4.83 4.76 3.33
N ASP A 378 -5.21 6.03 3.50
CA ASP A 378 -6.49 6.56 3.04
C ASP A 378 -6.55 6.64 1.51
N GLU A 379 -5.46 7.08 0.86
CA GLU A 379 -5.35 7.12 -0.60
C GLU A 379 -5.49 5.72 -1.22
N LEU A 380 -4.83 4.71 -0.64
CA LEU A 380 -4.92 3.34 -1.11
C LEU A 380 -6.29 2.72 -0.83
N ARG A 381 -6.86 2.94 0.37
CA ARG A 381 -8.19 2.41 0.71
C ARG A 381 -9.26 2.87 -0.27
N LEU A 382 -9.22 4.14 -0.69
CA LEU A 382 -10.17 4.66 -1.67
C LEU A 382 -10.11 3.90 -3.00
N GLN A 383 -8.90 3.56 -3.46
CA GLN A 383 -8.71 2.74 -4.66
C GLN A 383 -9.11 1.27 -4.42
N HIS A 384 -8.85 0.74 -3.23
CA HIS A 384 -9.20 -0.63 -2.90
C HIS A 384 -10.71 -0.82 -2.77
N LEU A 385 -11.47 0.18 -2.31
CA LEU A 385 -12.93 0.18 -2.34
C LEU A 385 -13.46 0.11 -3.78
N LEU A 386 -12.89 0.90 -4.70
CA LEU A 386 -13.18 0.80 -6.14
C LEU A 386 -12.92 -0.63 -6.66
N LEU A 387 -11.76 -1.21 -6.32
CA LEU A 387 -11.39 -2.55 -6.79
C LEU A 387 -12.26 -3.65 -6.18
N ALA A 388 -12.74 -3.46 -4.95
CA ALA A 388 -13.63 -4.43 -4.31
C ALA A 388 -14.94 -4.62 -5.07
N ASP A 389 -15.52 -3.54 -5.63
CA ASP A 389 -16.78 -3.59 -6.37
C ASP A 389 -16.59 -3.73 -7.88
N PHE A 390 -15.62 -3.02 -8.42
CA PHE A 390 -15.45 -2.91 -9.87
C PHE A 390 -14.20 -3.63 -10.39
N GLY A 391 -13.35 -4.18 -9.50
CA GLY A 391 -12.14 -4.89 -9.89
C GLY A 391 -12.42 -6.08 -10.80
N GLY A 392 -13.51 -6.81 -10.55
CA GLY A 392 -13.96 -7.90 -11.43
C GLY A 392 -14.38 -7.45 -12.84
N LEU A 393 -14.84 -6.21 -12.97
CA LEU A 393 -15.14 -5.56 -14.24
C LEU A 393 -13.85 -5.03 -14.90
N ILE A 394 -12.99 -4.39 -14.13
CA ILE A 394 -11.74 -3.78 -14.60
C ILE A 394 -10.70 -4.83 -15.05
N ALA A 395 -10.57 -5.95 -14.31
CA ALA A 395 -9.52 -6.93 -14.56
C ALA A 395 -9.47 -7.46 -16.01
N PRO A 396 -10.58 -7.85 -16.66
CA PRO A 396 -10.57 -8.31 -18.05
C PRO A 396 -10.42 -7.18 -19.08
N MET A 397 -10.63 -5.91 -18.71
CA MET A 397 -10.55 -4.77 -19.62
C MET A 397 -9.13 -4.52 -20.10
N GLU A 398 -8.94 -4.28 -21.38
CA GLU A 398 -7.65 -3.86 -21.94
C GLU A 398 -7.33 -2.41 -21.60
N SER A 399 -6.05 -2.14 -21.35
CA SER A 399 -5.54 -0.78 -21.28
C SER A 399 -5.25 -0.25 -22.67
N VAL A 400 -5.82 0.89 -23.02
CA VAL A 400 -5.63 1.57 -24.30
C VAL A 400 -5.01 2.94 -24.06
N LEU A 401 -3.84 3.14 -24.66
CA LEU A 401 -3.12 4.40 -24.57
C LEU A 401 -3.65 5.39 -25.62
N PRO A 402 -3.62 6.72 -25.36
CA PRO A 402 -4.08 7.73 -26.30
C PRO A 402 -3.15 7.84 -27.52
N GLU A 403 -3.66 8.49 -28.58
CA GLU A 403 -2.87 8.74 -29.79
C GLU A 403 -1.63 9.61 -29.53
N ARG A 404 -1.74 10.57 -28.61
CA ARG A 404 -0.65 11.44 -28.21
C ARG A 404 -0.09 11.00 -26.87
N LEU A 405 1.10 10.45 -26.91
CA LEU A 405 1.87 10.05 -25.73
C LEU A 405 2.89 11.11 -25.34
N PRO A 406 3.31 11.15 -24.05
CA PRO A 406 4.49 11.90 -23.63
C PRO A 406 5.72 11.50 -24.47
N THR A 407 6.55 12.47 -24.80
CA THR A 407 7.75 12.29 -25.65
C THR A 407 8.90 11.62 -24.91
N GLY A 408 8.79 11.45 -23.61
CA GLY A 408 9.78 10.81 -22.73
C GLY A 408 9.45 11.08 -21.26
N GLN A 409 10.27 10.53 -20.38
CA GLN A 409 10.07 10.60 -18.92
C GLN A 409 10.24 12.02 -18.33
N HIS A 410 10.82 12.95 -19.09
CA HIS A 410 10.94 14.38 -18.70
C HIS A 410 9.88 15.27 -19.35
N ASP A 411 8.93 14.69 -20.12
CA ASP A 411 7.81 15.45 -20.68
C ASP A 411 6.83 15.85 -19.57
N ARG A 412 6.79 17.15 -19.31
CA ARG A 412 5.90 17.76 -18.30
C ARG A 412 4.72 18.48 -18.94
N GLU A 413 4.64 18.50 -20.27
CA GLU A 413 3.62 19.25 -21.02
C GLU A 413 2.48 18.36 -21.51
N THR A 414 2.73 17.11 -21.83
CA THR A 414 1.71 16.18 -22.33
C THR A 414 0.92 15.59 -21.17
N LEU A 415 -0.42 15.68 -21.23
CA LEU A 415 -1.30 15.05 -20.24
C LEU A 415 -1.09 13.53 -20.25
N ARG A 416 -0.98 12.94 -19.09
CA ARG A 416 -0.83 11.49 -18.88
C ARG A 416 -2.19 10.89 -18.57
N TRP A 417 -2.66 10.04 -19.46
CA TRP A 417 -3.96 9.39 -19.32
C TRP A 417 -4.02 8.10 -20.13
N ALA A 418 -4.96 7.22 -19.77
CA ALA A 418 -5.26 5.98 -20.47
C ALA A 418 -6.73 5.61 -20.25
N VAL A 419 -7.24 4.66 -21.03
CA VAL A 419 -8.57 4.07 -20.83
C VAL A 419 -8.44 2.57 -20.65
N ARG A 420 -9.05 2.01 -19.61
CA ARG A 420 -9.33 0.57 -19.55
C ARG A 420 -10.78 0.34 -19.92
N ALA A 421 -11.01 -0.49 -20.91
CA ALA A 421 -12.36 -0.71 -21.40
C ALA A 421 -12.53 -2.09 -22.06
N ASP A 422 -13.79 -2.52 -22.11
CA ASP A 422 -14.28 -3.53 -23.03
C ASP A 422 -15.13 -2.85 -24.13
N ASP A 423 -15.95 -3.62 -24.85
CA ASP A 423 -16.85 -3.12 -25.89
C ASP A 423 -18.07 -2.36 -25.33
N ARG A 424 -18.34 -2.43 -24.03
CA ARG A 424 -19.54 -1.89 -23.37
C ARG A 424 -19.27 -0.72 -22.47
N SER A 425 -18.25 -0.83 -21.64
CA SER A 425 -17.94 0.08 -20.54
C SER A 425 -16.45 0.29 -20.38
N GLY A 426 -16.05 1.24 -19.54
CA GLY A 426 -14.65 1.47 -19.26
C GLY A 426 -14.41 2.46 -18.13
N PHE A 427 -13.15 2.77 -17.96
CA PHE A 427 -12.66 3.73 -16.97
C PHE A 427 -11.54 4.56 -17.60
N LEU A 428 -11.66 5.87 -17.51
CA LEU A 428 -10.65 6.83 -17.96
C LEU A 428 -9.77 7.19 -16.77
N PHE A 429 -8.46 6.94 -16.88
CA PHE A 429 -7.46 7.23 -15.87
C PHE A 429 -6.64 8.44 -16.25
N VAL A 430 -6.44 9.36 -15.31
CA VAL A 430 -5.59 10.55 -15.48
C VAL A 430 -4.58 10.60 -14.34
N ASN A 431 -3.33 10.94 -14.67
CA ASN A 431 -2.30 11.23 -13.69
C ASN A 431 -1.59 12.56 -14.02
N ASN A 432 -1.91 13.63 -13.28
CA ASN A 432 -1.24 14.93 -13.34
C ASN A 432 -0.42 15.17 -12.06
N HIS A 433 0.03 14.08 -11.40
CA HIS A 433 0.89 14.09 -10.23
C HIS A 433 2.24 13.42 -10.52
N GLN A 434 3.29 13.90 -9.89
CA GLN A 434 4.58 13.21 -9.72
C GLN A 434 5.33 13.80 -8.52
N PRO A 435 6.19 13.02 -7.84
CA PRO A 435 7.09 13.51 -6.79
C PRO A 435 8.01 14.63 -7.28
N HIS A 436 8.47 15.49 -6.37
CA HIS A 436 9.52 16.48 -6.51
C HIS A 436 9.31 17.56 -7.58
N GLU A 437 8.78 17.24 -8.73
CA GLU A 437 8.65 18.14 -9.87
C GLU A 437 7.16 18.30 -10.25
N PRO A 438 6.41 19.18 -9.60
CA PRO A 438 4.98 19.35 -9.85
C PRO A 438 4.66 19.64 -11.31
N LEU A 439 3.63 18.96 -11.84
CA LEU A 439 3.13 19.18 -13.18
C LEU A 439 2.22 20.42 -13.22
N PRO A 440 2.17 21.18 -14.33
CA PRO A 440 1.30 22.35 -14.42
C PRO A 440 -0.19 21.96 -14.45
N HIS A 441 -1.05 22.93 -14.15
CA HIS A 441 -2.48 22.81 -14.45
C HIS A 441 -2.72 22.57 -15.95
N ARG A 442 -3.75 21.80 -16.30
CA ARG A 442 -4.14 21.52 -17.70
C ARG A 442 -5.50 22.16 -17.99
N PRO A 443 -5.51 23.42 -18.43
CA PRO A 443 -6.76 24.10 -18.78
C PRO A 443 -7.39 23.53 -20.05
N ASP A 444 -8.66 23.84 -20.27
CA ASP A 444 -9.40 23.50 -21.49
C ASP A 444 -9.33 22.01 -21.88
N THR A 445 -9.32 21.11 -20.88
CA THR A 445 -9.19 19.67 -21.10
C THR A 445 -10.56 19.03 -21.32
N SER A 446 -10.68 18.26 -22.40
CA SER A 446 -11.81 17.38 -22.71
C SER A 446 -11.32 16.11 -23.40
N PHE A 447 -12.13 15.06 -23.37
CA PHE A 447 -11.79 13.75 -23.89
C PHE A 447 -12.81 13.28 -24.91
N GLU A 448 -12.36 12.54 -25.90
CA GLU A 448 -13.18 11.81 -26.87
C GLU A 448 -12.79 10.34 -26.86
N VAL A 449 -13.73 9.48 -26.49
CA VAL A 449 -13.54 8.03 -26.41
C VAL A 449 -14.46 7.40 -27.46
N GLU A 450 -13.85 6.76 -28.45
CA GLU A 450 -14.57 6.04 -29.51
C GLU A 450 -14.67 4.56 -29.13
N PHE A 451 -15.86 4.12 -28.71
CA PHE A 451 -16.14 2.71 -28.47
C PHE A 451 -16.34 1.95 -29.79
N PRO A 452 -16.09 0.62 -29.80
CA PRO A 452 -16.33 -0.19 -30.98
C PRO A 452 -17.78 -0.15 -31.47
N GLY A 453 -17.99 -0.30 -32.80
CA GLY A 453 -19.31 -0.24 -33.45
C GLY A 453 -19.66 1.13 -34.00
N ASP A 454 -20.91 1.30 -34.50
CA ASP A 454 -21.39 2.50 -35.15
C ASP A 454 -22.01 3.55 -34.20
N GLY A 455 -21.71 3.43 -32.92
CA GLY A 455 -22.20 4.35 -31.87
C GLY A 455 -21.51 5.71 -31.92
N PRO A 456 -22.14 6.77 -31.38
CA PRO A 456 -21.53 8.09 -31.31
C PRO A 456 -20.27 8.07 -30.42
N VAL A 457 -19.27 8.90 -30.77
CA VAL A 457 -18.10 9.16 -29.95
C VAL A 457 -18.57 9.74 -28.59
N LEU A 458 -18.06 9.18 -27.52
CA LEU A 458 -18.32 9.68 -26.18
C LEU A 458 -17.43 10.88 -25.91
N SER A 459 -18.01 12.08 -25.88
CA SER A 459 -17.30 13.33 -25.59
C SER A 459 -17.59 13.76 -24.17
N LEU A 460 -16.56 13.93 -23.33
CA LEU A 460 -16.69 14.27 -21.93
C LEU A 460 -15.55 15.18 -21.45
N PRO A 461 -15.79 16.01 -20.41
CA PRO A 461 -17.12 16.42 -19.93
C PRO A 461 -17.87 17.29 -20.93
N SER A 462 -19.11 17.69 -20.62
CA SER A 462 -19.96 18.52 -21.50
C SER A 462 -19.32 19.88 -21.84
N ALA A 463 -18.54 20.42 -20.92
CA ALA A 463 -17.68 21.59 -21.11
C ALA A 463 -16.26 21.28 -20.66
N PRO A 464 -15.23 21.81 -21.35
CA PRO A 464 -13.83 21.58 -20.95
C PRO A 464 -13.55 22.00 -19.52
N VAL A 465 -12.72 21.22 -18.82
CA VAL A 465 -12.31 21.45 -17.42
C VAL A 465 -10.82 21.76 -17.31
N THR A 466 -10.41 22.32 -16.19
CA THR A 466 -8.99 22.39 -15.84
C THR A 466 -8.64 21.17 -14.98
N ILE A 467 -7.69 20.35 -15.43
CA ILE A 467 -7.11 19.31 -14.56
C ILE A 467 -6.08 19.98 -13.64
N PRO A 468 -6.29 19.96 -12.33
CA PRO A 468 -5.37 20.62 -11.39
C PRO A 468 -3.98 19.96 -11.37
N GLN A 469 -2.99 20.74 -10.98
CA GLN A 469 -1.70 20.24 -10.55
C GLN A 469 -1.90 19.25 -9.39
N GLY A 470 -1.23 18.11 -9.45
CA GLY A 470 -1.30 17.08 -8.41
C GLY A 470 -2.52 16.17 -8.48
N ALA A 471 -3.45 16.40 -9.40
CA ALA A 471 -4.63 15.57 -9.54
C ALA A 471 -4.32 14.21 -10.19
N TYR A 472 -4.91 13.16 -9.65
CA TYR A 472 -4.98 11.83 -10.26
C TYR A 472 -6.33 11.21 -9.93
N PHE A 473 -6.96 10.59 -10.89
CA PHE A 473 -8.32 10.09 -10.75
C PHE A 473 -8.70 9.07 -11.83
N CYS A 474 -9.82 8.39 -11.57
CA CYS A 474 -10.44 7.44 -12.49
C CYS A 474 -11.91 7.84 -12.69
N TRP A 475 -12.32 8.12 -13.95
CA TRP A 475 -13.71 8.43 -14.28
C TRP A 475 -14.39 7.23 -14.97
N PRO A 476 -15.62 6.87 -14.56
CA PRO A 476 -16.36 5.78 -15.19
C PRO A 476 -16.87 6.21 -16.57
N LEU A 477 -16.89 5.27 -17.50
CA LEU A 477 -17.43 5.40 -18.84
C LEU A 477 -18.47 4.30 -19.08
N ARG A 478 -19.71 4.67 -19.39
CA ARG A 478 -20.80 3.72 -19.65
C ARG A 478 -20.98 2.68 -18.54
N LEU A 479 -20.79 3.08 -17.27
CA LEU A 479 -20.89 2.19 -16.12
C LEU A 479 -22.34 1.83 -15.84
N GLU A 480 -22.63 0.55 -15.73
CA GLU A 480 -23.96 0.03 -15.35
C GLU A 480 -24.00 -0.36 -13.87
N VAL A 481 -24.95 0.21 -13.14
CA VAL A 481 -25.18 -0.10 -11.71
C VAL A 481 -26.68 -0.26 -11.49
N ALA A 482 -27.13 -1.42 -11.05
CA ALA A 482 -28.51 -1.73 -10.71
C ALA A 482 -29.55 -1.25 -11.73
N GLY A 483 -29.27 -1.38 -13.04
CA GLY A 483 -30.13 -0.99 -14.14
C GLY A 483 -30.00 0.46 -14.59
N LEU A 484 -29.27 1.31 -13.87
CA LEU A 484 -28.85 2.63 -14.31
C LEU A 484 -27.58 2.51 -15.15
N ARG A 485 -27.55 3.19 -16.28
CA ARG A 485 -26.34 3.43 -17.06
C ARG A 485 -25.88 4.87 -16.90
N LEU A 486 -24.69 5.01 -16.34
CA LEU A 486 -23.97 6.26 -16.21
C LEU A 486 -23.01 6.38 -17.39
N ASP A 487 -23.31 7.23 -18.39
CA ASP A 487 -22.44 7.38 -19.56
C ASP A 487 -21.06 7.92 -19.18
N TRP A 488 -21.00 8.88 -18.25
CA TRP A 488 -19.78 9.28 -17.54
C TRP A 488 -20.11 10.01 -16.22
N ALA A 489 -19.14 10.10 -15.37
CA ALA A 489 -19.08 11.05 -14.26
C ALA A 489 -17.70 11.70 -14.20
N THR A 490 -17.63 13.00 -13.88
CA THR A 490 -16.36 13.67 -13.54
C THR A 490 -16.04 13.52 -12.05
N ALA A 491 -16.34 12.34 -11.52
CA ALA A 491 -16.07 11.91 -10.16
C ALA A 491 -15.68 10.43 -10.17
N GLN A 492 -14.78 10.03 -9.27
CA GLN A 492 -14.25 8.67 -9.20
C GLN A 492 -15.20 7.73 -8.47
N PRO A 493 -15.53 6.54 -8.99
CA PRO A 493 -16.28 5.53 -8.24
C PRO A 493 -15.49 5.09 -7.01
N VAL A 494 -16.21 4.96 -5.90
CA VAL A 494 -15.68 4.46 -4.62
C VAL A 494 -16.22 3.06 -4.34
N CYS A 495 -17.54 2.96 -4.19
CA CYS A 495 -18.21 1.68 -3.91
C CYS A 495 -19.71 1.78 -4.19
N THR A 496 -20.40 0.68 -4.00
CA THR A 496 -21.87 0.61 -3.91
C THR A 496 -22.27 0.24 -2.49
N VAL A 497 -23.42 0.71 -2.05
CA VAL A 497 -24.01 0.37 -0.75
C VAL A 497 -25.53 0.30 -0.88
N ASP A 498 -26.18 -0.63 -0.15
CA ASP A 498 -27.63 -0.67 -0.02
C ASP A 498 -28.08 0.31 1.10
N ASP A 499 -29.11 1.10 0.86
CA ASP A 499 -29.62 2.07 1.84
C ASP A 499 -30.48 1.45 2.95
N GLY A 500 -30.66 0.14 2.96
CA GLY A 500 -31.53 -0.59 3.88
C GLY A 500 -33.03 -0.55 3.49
N HIS A 501 -33.39 0.13 2.40
CA HIS A 501 -34.76 0.31 1.89
C HIS A 501 -34.93 -0.22 0.45
N GLY A 502 -33.94 -0.97 -0.04
CA GLY A 502 -33.93 -1.58 -1.37
C GLY A 502 -33.49 -0.64 -2.49
N ARG A 503 -32.78 0.43 -2.17
CA ARG A 503 -32.10 1.31 -3.12
C ARG A 503 -30.59 1.05 -3.08
N THR A 504 -30.00 0.78 -4.24
CA THR A 504 -28.54 0.74 -4.38
C THR A 504 -28.02 2.16 -4.56
N ILE A 505 -27.04 2.55 -3.76
CA ILE A 505 -26.34 3.84 -3.88
C ILE A 505 -24.96 3.60 -4.45
N LEU A 506 -24.67 4.20 -5.62
CA LEU A 506 -23.34 4.34 -6.17
C LEU A 506 -22.68 5.55 -5.50
N VAL A 507 -21.59 5.33 -4.79
CA VAL A 507 -20.82 6.38 -4.13
C VAL A 507 -19.66 6.78 -5.03
N LEU A 508 -19.56 8.06 -5.32
CA LEU A 508 -18.50 8.69 -6.10
C LEU A 508 -17.72 9.67 -5.21
N ALA A 509 -16.44 9.87 -5.49
CA ALA A 509 -15.60 10.90 -4.90
C ALA A 509 -15.31 12.00 -5.92
N ALA A 510 -15.60 13.25 -5.57
CA ALA A 510 -15.21 14.39 -6.39
C ALA A 510 -13.68 14.53 -6.42
N THR A 511 -13.17 15.08 -7.50
CA THR A 511 -11.75 15.51 -7.61
C THR A 511 -11.66 16.99 -7.27
N ASP A 512 -10.81 17.36 -6.32
CA ASP A 512 -10.63 18.76 -5.92
C ASP A 512 -10.31 19.63 -7.14
N GLY A 513 -11.04 20.74 -7.28
CA GLY A 513 -10.89 21.70 -8.39
C GLY A 513 -11.57 21.28 -9.70
N ILE A 514 -12.30 20.16 -9.74
CA ILE A 514 -13.13 19.73 -10.89
C ILE A 514 -14.59 19.63 -10.42
N ALA A 515 -15.47 20.40 -11.02
CA ALA A 515 -16.90 20.34 -10.70
C ALA A 515 -17.47 18.97 -11.15
N PRO A 516 -18.24 18.28 -10.28
CA PRO A 516 -18.90 17.05 -10.65
C PRO A 516 -19.94 17.27 -11.75
N GLU A 517 -19.94 16.36 -12.72
CA GLU A 517 -20.94 16.23 -13.77
C GLU A 517 -21.33 14.76 -13.89
N LEU A 518 -22.61 14.47 -13.93
CA LEU A 518 -23.15 13.12 -14.17
C LEU A 518 -23.93 13.13 -15.48
N ALA A 519 -23.64 12.19 -16.36
CA ALA A 519 -24.38 11.98 -17.60
C ALA A 519 -25.10 10.62 -17.55
N LEU A 520 -26.42 10.66 -17.40
CA LEU A 520 -27.27 9.48 -17.27
C LEU A 520 -27.94 9.16 -18.62
N ASP A 521 -27.90 7.90 -19.05
CA ASP A 521 -28.56 7.44 -20.26
C ASP A 521 -30.07 7.38 -20.08
N LEU A 522 -30.82 8.28 -20.76
CA LEU A 522 -32.28 8.38 -20.67
C LEU A 522 -33.02 7.10 -21.08
N ARG A 523 -32.38 6.18 -21.78
CA ARG A 523 -32.99 4.88 -22.11
C ARG A 523 -33.09 3.96 -20.90
N THR A 524 -32.32 4.23 -19.87
CA THR A 524 -32.29 3.45 -18.61
C THR A 524 -32.98 4.16 -17.46
N VAL A 525 -33.49 5.38 -17.67
CA VAL A 525 -34.01 6.27 -16.64
C VAL A 525 -35.43 6.68 -16.92
N THR A 526 -36.30 6.69 -15.93
CA THR A 526 -37.68 7.24 -15.99
C THR A 526 -37.81 8.58 -15.29
N THR A 527 -37.14 8.72 -14.13
CA THR A 527 -37.12 9.99 -13.37
C THR A 527 -35.71 10.26 -12.86
N VAL A 528 -35.34 11.53 -12.76
CA VAL A 528 -34.13 12.01 -12.08
C VAL A 528 -34.55 13.11 -11.10
N SER A 529 -34.18 12.95 -9.86
CA SER A 529 -34.35 13.98 -8.81
C SER A 529 -32.96 14.29 -8.22
N ALA A 530 -32.60 15.56 -8.27
CA ALA A 530 -31.30 16.04 -7.77
C ALA A 530 -31.53 17.05 -6.63
N PRO A 531 -30.51 17.33 -5.78
CA PRO A 531 -30.55 18.42 -4.80
C PRO A 531 -30.95 19.75 -5.44
N SER A 532 -31.61 20.62 -4.69
CA SER A 532 -32.22 21.85 -5.19
C SER A 532 -31.24 22.87 -5.79
N ASP A 533 -29.97 22.77 -5.46
CA ASP A 533 -28.89 23.61 -5.98
C ASP A 533 -28.21 23.00 -7.23
N ALA A 534 -28.53 21.76 -7.58
CA ALA A 534 -28.04 21.10 -8.79
C ALA A 534 -28.98 21.41 -9.99
N GLU A 535 -28.42 21.40 -11.17
CA GLU A 535 -29.16 21.59 -12.41
C GLU A 535 -29.28 20.25 -13.18
N VAL A 536 -30.50 19.92 -13.61
CA VAL A 536 -30.77 18.77 -14.46
C VAL A 536 -31.22 19.25 -15.83
N THR A 537 -30.43 18.95 -16.85
CA THR A 537 -30.71 19.34 -18.23
C THR A 537 -30.72 18.12 -19.15
N THR A 538 -31.45 18.21 -20.26
CA THR A 538 -31.45 17.15 -21.29
C THR A 538 -30.54 17.54 -22.46
N ALA A 539 -29.59 16.68 -22.80
CA ALA A 539 -28.67 16.82 -23.91
C ALA A 539 -28.72 15.56 -24.81
N GLY A 540 -29.54 15.60 -25.83
CA GLY A 540 -29.77 14.43 -26.71
C GLY A 540 -30.45 13.29 -25.96
N ASP A 541 -29.78 12.13 -25.85
CA ASP A 541 -30.25 10.94 -25.18
C ASP A 541 -29.79 10.86 -23.68
N ARG A 542 -29.33 12.00 -23.10
CA ARG A 542 -28.76 12.04 -21.75
C ARG A 542 -29.46 13.07 -20.86
N ALA A 543 -29.61 12.73 -19.60
CA ALA A 543 -29.80 13.71 -18.53
C ALA A 543 -28.42 14.09 -17.98
N LEU A 544 -28.10 15.38 -18.03
CA LEU A 544 -26.89 15.93 -17.43
C LEU A 544 -27.25 16.56 -16.09
N VAL A 545 -26.57 16.11 -15.01
CA VAL A 545 -26.65 16.72 -13.70
C VAL A 545 -25.37 17.51 -13.47
N THR A 546 -25.49 18.81 -13.29
CA THR A 546 -24.39 19.76 -13.11
C THR A 546 -24.63 20.64 -11.88
N ALA A 547 -23.67 21.51 -11.56
CA ALA A 547 -23.73 22.39 -10.39
C ALA A 547 -23.94 21.64 -9.04
N LEU A 548 -23.72 20.32 -9.02
CA LEU A 548 -23.84 19.50 -7.81
C LEU A 548 -22.70 19.85 -6.83
N ARG A 549 -23.06 20.16 -5.59
CA ARG A 549 -22.07 20.38 -4.51
C ARG A 549 -21.78 19.06 -3.81
N PRO A 550 -20.53 18.57 -3.88
CA PRO A 550 -20.16 17.31 -3.22
C PRO A 550 -20.36 17.39 -1.70
N GLY A 551 -20.88 16.32 -1.13
CA GLY A 551 -21.12 16.19 0.31
C GLY A 551 -22.01 14.99 0.63
N THR A 552 -22.36 14.82 1.91
CA THR A 552 -23.20 13.72 2.39
C THR A 552 -24.66 13.83 1.95
N ASP A 553 -25.09 15.01 1.50
CA ASP A 553 -26.42 15.35 0.98
C ASP A 553 -26.49 15.41 -0.57
N ALA A 554 -25.36 15.24 -1.24
CA ALA A 554 -25.27 15.31 -2.70
C ALA A 554 -25.77 14.01 -3.38
N LEU A 555 -26.99 13.60 -3.06
CA LEU A 555 -27.63 12.40 -3.60
C LEU A 555 -28.52 12.75 -4.81
N VAL A 556 -28.22 12.18 -5.96
CA VAL A 556 -29.08 12.16 -7.13
C VAL A 556 -29.88 10.85 -7.13
N GLU A 557 -31.22 10.96 -7.04
CA GLU A 557 -32.12 9.80 -7.04
C GLU A 557 -32.62 9.53 -8.44
N VAL A 558 -32.62 8.26 -8.82
CA VAL A 558 -33.01 7.81 -10.17
C VAL A 558 -33.96 6.63 -10.05
N ASP A 559 -35.13 6.76 -10.67
CA ASP A 559 -35.96 5.60 -10.98
C ASP A 559 -35.54 5.03 -12.36
N THR A 560 -35.20 3.78 -12.40
CA THR A 560 -34.74 3.14 -13.64
C THR A 560 -35.90 2.60 -14.49
N ALA A 561 -35.65 2.42 -15.76
CA ALA A 561 -36.67 1.91 -16.71
C ALA A 561 -37.12 0.46 -16.38
N ASP A 562 -36.31 -0.33 -15.65
CA ASP A 562 -36.65 -1.66 -15.16
C ASP A 562 -37.32 -1.65 -13.77
N GLY A 563 -37.63 -0.46 -13.25
CA GLY A 563 -38.42 -0.27 -12.02
C GLY A 563 -37.60 -0.34 -10.71
N ARG A 564 -36.29 -0.28 -10.78
CA ARG A 564 -35.41 -0.18 -9.59
C ARG A 564 -35.21 1.28 -9.19
N ARG A 565 -34.76 1.48 -7.97
CA ARG A 565 -34.33 2.78 -7.47
C ARG A 565 -32.83 2.78 -7.25
N VAL A 566 -32.14 3.76 -7.80
CA VAL A 566 -30.68 3.93 -7.66
C VAL A 566 -30.41 5.33 -7.14
N GLY A 567 -29.44 5.46 -6.24
CA GLY A 567 -28.87 6.73 -5.81
C GLY A 567 -27.47 6.90 -6.41
N VAL A 568 -27.13 8.11 -6.80
CA VAL A 568 -25.72 8.47 -7.10
C VAL A 568 -25.33 9.55 -6.11
N LEU A 569 -24.48 9.18 -5.15
CA LEU A 569 -23.99 10.08 -4.11
C LEU A 569 -22.60 10.58 -4.48
N VAL A 570 -22.36 11.88 -4.45
CA VAL A 570 -21.06 12.46 -4.75
C VAL A 570 -20.47 13.08 -3.48
N LEU A 571 -19.55 12.39 -2.84
CA LEU A 571 -18.82 12.91 -1.70
C LEU A 571 -17.71 13.88 -2.14
N ASP A 572 -17.40 14.87 -1.33
CA ASP A 572 -16.17 15.63 -1.49
C ASP A 572 -14.93 14.75 -1.21
N ALA A 573 -13.76 15.16 -1.74
CA ALA A 573 -12.55 14.34 -1.67
C ALA A 573 -12.10 14.05 -0.23
N ALA A 574 -12.25 14.98 0.69
CA ALA A 574 -11.85 14.80 2.08
C ALA A 574 -12.76 13.78 2.80
N THR A 575 -14.08 13.92 2.64
CA THR A 575 -15.08 12.98 3.18
C THR A 575 -14.89 11.58 2.59
N ALA A 576 -14.65 11.48 1.28
CA ALA A 576 -14.42 10.19 0.63
C ALA A 576 -13.17 9.46 1.14
N ARG A 577 -12.09 10.18 1.49
CA ARG A 577 -10.91 9.59 2.15
C ARG A 577 -11.23 9.02 3.53
N GLY A 578 -12.28 9.45 4.19
CA GLY A 578 -12.77 8.88 5.44
C GLY A 578 -13.70 7.66 5.28
N ALA A 579 -13.93 7.17 4.06
CA ALA A 579 -14.85 6.07 3.78
C ALA A 579 -14.26 4.70 4.10
N TYR A 580 -14.99 3.92 4.89
CA TYR A 580 -14.72 2.51 5.21
C TYR A 580 -15.96 1.69 4.93
N ARG A 581 -15.83 0.51 4.33
CA ARG A 581 -16.95 -0.38 4.10
C ARG A 581 -16.68 -1.76 4.67
N GLY A 582 -17.67 -2.30 5.39
CA GLY A 582 -17.58 -3.65 5.95
C GLY A 582 -18.81 -4.07 6.73
N PRO A 583 -18.81 -5.33 7.19
CA PRO A 583 -19.92 -5.88 7.97
C PRO A 583 -19.96 -5.25 9.36
N ALA A 584 -21.08 -4.65 9.70
CA ALA A 584 -21.33 -4.05 11.01
C ALA A 584 -22.79 -4.19 11.40
N TRP A 585 -23.03 -4.70 12.61
CA TRP A 585 -24.38 -4.77 13.22
C TRP A 585 -25.43 -5.39 12.27
N GLY A 586 -25.08 -6.55 11.70
CA GLY A 586 -25.97 -7.37 10.88
C GLY A 586 -26.18 -6.91 9.43
N ALA A 587 -25.42 -5.94 8.92
CA ALA A 587 -25.46 -5.51 7.52
C ALA A 587 -24.10 -5.03 7.04
N GLU A 588 -23.90 -4.98 5.73
CA GLU A 588 -22.79 -4.24 5.11
C GLU A 588 -23.07 -2.75 5.25
N ARG A 589 -22.10 -1.98 5.70
CA ARG A 589 -22.23 -0.54 5.94
C ARG A 589 -21.08 0.24 5.39
N LEU A 590 -21.39 1.44 4.93
CA LEU A 590 -20.40 2.50 4.67
C LEU A 590 -20.31 3.36 5.92
N ILE A 591 -19.11 3.50 6.46
CA ILE A 591 -18.81 4.35 7.62
C ILE A 591 -17.87 5.46 7.15
N LEU A 592 -18.22 6.70 7.44
CA LEU A 592 -17.36 7.86 7.20
C LEU A 592 -16.75 8.28 8.54
N SER A 593 -15.41 8.26 8.63
CA SER A 593 -14.64 8.70 9.80
C SER A 593 -13.64 9.76 9.36
N ALA A 594 -13.74 10.97 9.93
CA ALA A 594 -12.81 12.05 9.65
C ALA A 594 -11.53 11.99 10.51
N ASP A 595 -11.63 11.38 11.70
CA ASP A 595 -10.66 11.56 12.78
C ASP A 595 -9.85 10.28 13.10
N GLY A 596 -9.86 9.30 12.19
CA GLY A 596 -9.07 8.10 12.44
C GLY A 596 -9.54 6.85 11.71
N GLY A 597 -8.92 5.71 12.06
CA GLY A 597 -9.16 4.43 11.42
C GLY A 597 -10.44 3.75 11.89
N VAL A 598 -11.02 2.91 11.03
CA VAL A 598 -12.15 2.03 11.36
C VAL A 598 -11.75 0.58 11.13
N VAL A 599 -12.04 -0.28 12.08
CA VAL A 599 -11.81 -1.72 12.02
C VAL A 599 -13.13 -2.45 12.20
N PHE A 600 -13.39 -3.48 11.39
CA PHE A 600 -14.57 -4.34 11.46
C PHE A 600 -14.17 -5.70 12.01
N ASP A 601 -14.62 -6.03 13.23
CA ASP A 601 -14.46 -7.35 13.80
C ASP A 601 -15.76 -8.13 13.67
N ALA A 602 -15.89 -8.88 12.58
CA ALA A 602 -17.10 -9.67 12.31
C ALA A 602 -17.34 -10.81 13.31
N HIS A 603 -16.30 -11.28 14.00
CA HIS A 603 -16.43 -12.35 15.02
C HIS A 603 -16.98 -11.80 16.33
N ALA A 604 -16.63 -10.58 16.68
CA ALA A 604 -17.13 -9.89 17.86
C ALA A 604 -18.42 -9.08 17.59
N ASP A 605 -18.88 -8.98 16.33
CA ASP A 605 -19.93 -8.04 15.88
C ASP A 605 -19.65 -6.61 16.38
N GLU A 606 -18.40 -6.19 16.31
CA GLU A 606 -17.88 -4.94 16.84
C GLU A 606 -17.20 -4.12 15.74
N VAL A 607 -17.42 -2.83 15.75
CA VAL A 607 -16.62 -1.87 14.98
C VAL A 607 -15.74 -1.12 15.97
N ARG A 608 -14.45 -1.04 15.72
CA ARG A 608 -13.52 -0.20 16.50
C ARG A 608 -13.16 1.05 15.72
N LEU A 609 -13.38 2.18 16.33
CA LEU A 609 -12.95 3.47 15.81
C LEU A 609 -11.65 3.85 16.52
N HIS A 610 -10.55 4.00 15.76
CA HIS A 610 -9.27 4.45 16.28
C HIS A 610 -9.15 5.96 16.10
N SER A 611 -9.20 6.71 17.18
CA SER A 611 -9.17 8.17 17.10
C SER A 611 -8.33 8.80 18.21
N ALA A 612 -7.65 9.89 17.86
CA ALA A 612 -7.01 10.78 18.82
C ALA A 612 -7.95 11.86 19.34
N ALA A 613 -9.13 12.02 18.74
CA ALA A 613 -10.15 12.97 19.20
C ALA A 613 -10.77 12.52 20.53
N GLY A 614 -10.98 13.47 21.44
CA GLY A 614 -11.65 13.21 22.72
C GLY A 614 -13.12 12.84 22.57
N GLU A 615 -13.79 13.38 21.55
CA GLU A 615 -15.16 13.08 21.16
C GLU A 615 -15.20 12.67 19.68
N PRO A 616 -14.81 11.43 19.34
CA PRO A 616 -14.75 11.00 17.94
C PRO A 616 -16.15 10.95 17.33
N SER A 617 -16.21 11.29 16.03
CA SER A 617 -17.45 11.32 15.26
C SER A 617 -17.33 10.48 13.99
N PHE A 618 -18.43 9.79 13.64
CA PHE A 618 -18.50 8.99 12.43
C PHE A 618 -19.94 9.00 11.88
N ALA A 619 -20.09 8.82 10.57
CA ALA A 619 -21.42 8.75 9.93
C ALA A 619 -21.61 7.37 9.29
N VAL A 620 -22.82 6.84 9.28
CA VAL A 620 -23.13 5.45 8.89
C VAL A 620 -24.26 5.39 7.87
N LEU A 621 -24.08 4.58 6.83
CA LEU A 621 -25.08 4.26 5.82
C LEU A 621 -25.04 2.75 5.47
N PRO A 622 -26.18 2.02 5.52
CA PRO A 622 -27.47 2.41 6.12
C PRO A 622 -27.37 2.59 7.63
N ALA A 623 -28.22 3.41 8.20
CA ALA A 623 -28.29 3.57 9.66
C ALA A 623 -28.62 2.22 10.33
N PRO A 624 -28.00 1.89 11.47
CA PRO A 624 -28.38 0.72 12.25
C PRO A 624 -29.78 0.93 12.86
N ARG A 625 -30.50 -0.16 13.16
CA ARG A 625 -31.85 -0.07 13.75
C ARG A 625 -31.87 0.62 15.13
N ARG A 626 -30.79 0.56 15.84
CA ARG A 626 -30.54 1.24 17.11
C ARG A 626 -29.15 1.83 17.07
N ALA A 627 -28.95 2.98 17.72
CA ALA A 627 -27.66 3.60 17.86
C ALA A 627 -26.63 2.61 18.45
N PRO A 628 -25.40 2.57 17.95
CA PRO A 628 -24.35 1.76 18.54
C PRO A 628 -24.06 2.22 19.96
N VAL A 629 -23.65 1.32 20.82
CA VAL A 629 -23.27 1.62 22.20
C VAL A 629 -21.75 1.55 22.37
N VAL A 630 -21.23 2.47 23.16
CA VAL A 630 -19.81 2.50 23.57
C VAL A 630 -19.77 2.34 25.09
N PRO A 631 -19.06 1.34 25.64
CA PRO A 631 -18.97 1.16 27.08
C PRO A 631 -18.44 2.41 27.78
N GLY A 632 -19.19 2.93 28.76
CA GLY A 632 -18.81 4.10 29.57
C GLY A 632 -18.93 5.45 28.87
N ALA A 633 -19.54 5.53 27.69
CA ALA A 633 -19.74 6.79 26.99
C ALA A 633 -21.20 6.96 26.51
N LEU A 634 -21.60 8.20 26.29
CA LEU A 634 -22.85 8.56 25.62
C LEU A 634 -22.61 8.62 24.11
N VAL A 635 -23.60 8.17 23.32
CA VAL A 635 -23.58 8.33 21.87
C VAL A 635 -24.70 9.29 21.49
N LYS A 636 -24.34 10.42 20.89
CA LYS A 636 -25.29 11.39 20.32
C LYS A 636 -25.50 11.08 18.84
N GLU A 637 -26.76 11.24 18.41
CA GLU A 637 -27.17 10.98 17.02
C GLU A 637 -27.64 12.29 16.35
N ALA A 638 -27.30 12.44 15.06
CA ALA A 638 -27.70 13.56 14.22
C ALA A 638 -27.88 13.12 12.76
N GLU A 639 -28.78 13.77 12.03
CA GLU A 639 -28.85 13.60 10.57
C GLU A 639 -27.63 14.25 9.90
N ASP A 640 -27.14 13.61 8.83
CA ASP A 640 -26.00 14.07 8.04
C ASP A 640 -26.19 13.64 6.57
N GLY A 641 -27.02 14.37 5.84
CA GLY A 641 -27.42 14.04 4.49
C GLY A 641 -28.12 12.67 4.43
N VAL A 642 -27.55 11.71 3.69
CA VAL A 642 -28.08 10.33 3.62
C VAL A 642 -27.56 9.43 4.72
N PHE A 643 -26.68 9.91 5.56
CA PHE A 643 -26.10 9.21 6.70
C PHE A 643 -26.77 9.56 8.00
N VAL A 644 -26.53 8.73 9.01
CA VAL A 644 -26.75 9.11 10.41
C VAL A 644 -25.37 9.26 11.06
N ARG A 645 -25.12 10.43 11.64
CA ARG A 645 -23.89 10.76 12.34
C ARG A 645 -24.02 10.42 13.82
N TYR A 646 -23.00 9.80 14.34
CA TYR A 646 -22.84 9.48 15.76
C TYR A 646 -21.61 10.18 16.31
N THR A 647 -21.74 10.78 17.49
CA THR A 647 -20.62 11.37 18.23
C THR A 647 -20.52 10.68 19.59
N VAL A 648 -19.34 10.14 19.89
CA VAL A 648 -19.06 9.51 21.17
C VAL A 648 -18.65 10.58 22.17
N VAL A 649 -19.41 10.74 23.24
CA VAL A 649 -19.13 11.69 24.33
C VAL A 649 -18.66 10.90 25.54
N ALA A 650 -17.36 10.91 25.78
CA ALA A 650 -16.77 10.28 26.95
C ALA A 650 -17.03 11.12 28.21
N GLY A 651 -17.12 10.47 29.38
CA GLY A 651 -17.00 11.17 30.65
C GLY A 651 -15.63 11.84 30.77
N ASP A 652 -15.57 12.91 31.55
CA ASP A 652 -14.35 13.72 31.74
C ASP A 652 -13.24 12.90 32.44
N ASP A 653 -12.44 12.18 31.64
CA ASP A 653 -11.22 11.50 32.12
C ASP A 653 -9.96 12.37 31.88
N GLY A 654 -10.12 13.66 31.63
CA GLY A 654 -9.14 14.73 31.85
C GLY A 654 -7.90 14.71 30.98
N ARG A 655 -7.82 13.85 29.92
CA ARG A 655 -6.65 13.72 29.06
C ARG A 655 -7.03 13.68 27.57
N THR A 656 -7.15 14.86 26.99
CA THR A 656 -7.30 15.03 25.53
C THR A 656 -6.27 16.06 25.07
N GLY A 657 -5.39 15.66 24.15
CA GLY A 657 -4.49 16.59 23.48
C GLY A 657 -3.06 16.02 23.36
N ASP A 658 -2.32 16.61 22.43
CA ASP A 658 -0.88 16.38 22.31
C ASP A 658 -0.18 17.02 23.54
N ASP A 659 0.13 16.20 24.56
CA ASP A 659 0.84 16.66 25.75
C ASP A 659 2.30 16.92 25.41
N VAL A 660 2.73 18.18 25.48
CA VAL A 660 4.14 18.55 25.33
C VAL A 660 4.92 18.06 26.54
N LEU A 661 5.94 17.27 26.29
CA LEU A 661 6.77 16.68 27.32
C LEU A 661 7.98 17.55 27.63
N PRO A 662 8.41 17.62 28.91
CA PRO A 662 9.66 18.28 29.28
C PRO A 662 10.87 17.59 28.64
N VAL A 663 11.70 18.39 27.97
CA VAL A 663 12.98 17.97 27.38
C VAL A 663 14.10 18.71 28.09
N THR A 664 15.10 17.97 28.56
CA THR A 664 16.27 18.52 29.22
C THR A 664 17.51 18.20 28.38
N LEU A 665 18.25 19.24 27.95
CA LEU A 665 19.56 19.04 27.35
C LEU A 665 20.56 18.62 28.42
N VAL A 666 21.09 17.41 28.30
CA VAL A 666 22.10 16.83 29.22
C VAL A 666 23.51 17.18 28.75
N ARG A 667 23.75 17.08 27.45
CA ARG A 667 25.04 17.38 26.82
C ARG A 667 24.80 18.00 25.45
N PRO A 668 25.42 19.15 25.12
CA PRO A 668 25.34 19.72 23.78
C PRO A 668 26.06 18.84 22.74
N ALA A 669 25.75 19.02 21.48
CA ALA A 669 26.46 18.38 20.39
C ALA A 669 27.92 18.83 20.35
N GLY A 670 28.82 17.92 20.04
CA GLY A 670 30.20 18.19 19.66
C GLY A 670 30.34 18.50 18.16
N GLU A 671 31.58 18.43 17.66
CA GLU A 671 31.85 18.53 16.24
C GLU A 671 31.23 17.37 15.47
N ALA A 672 30.67 17.65 14.29
CA ALA A 672 30.05 16.63 13.45
C ALA A 672 31.09 15.55 13.05
N PRO A 673 30.74 14.26 13.15
CA PRO A 673 31.63 13.19 12.72
C PRO A 673 32.01 13.35 11.25
N PRO A 674 33.25 13.01 10.88
CA PRO A 674 33.62 12.92 9.46
C PRO A 674 32.84 11.79 8.79
N VAL A 675 32.28 12.08 7.62
CA VAL A 675 31.58 11.04 6.86
C VAL A 675 32.61 10.15 6.16
N THR A 676 32.53 8.86 6.43
CA THR A 676 33.31 7.83 5.74
C THR A 676 32.47 7.21 4.63
N THR A 677 33.13 6.55 3.67
CA THR A 677 32.48 5.82 2.59
C THR A 677 32.76 4.32 2.70
N GLY A 678 31.74 3.53 2.41
CA GLY A 678 31.81 2.07 2.43
C GLY A 678 31.70 1.45 1.04
N VAL A 679 30.93 0.39 0.94
CA VAL A 679 30.68 -0.34 -0.32
C VAL A 679 30.10 0.62 -1.37
N MET A 680 30.52 0.49 -2.62
CA MET A 680 30.17 1.35 -3.76
C MET A 680 30.50 2.86 -3.57
N GLY A 681 31.35 3.20 -2.60
CA GLY A 681 31.68 4.60 -2.31
C GLY A 681 30.56 5.38 -1.61
N ARG A 682 29.51 4.73 -1.17
CA ARG A 682 28.38 5.35 -0.47
C ARG A 682 28.75 5.73 0.97
N ALA A 683 28.15 6.80 1.46
CA ALA A 683 28.34 7.27 2.84
C ALA A 683 27.92 6.19 3.86
N SER A 684 28.73 6.03 4.89
CA SER A 684 28.52 5.07 5.99
C SER A 684 28.07 5.76 7.27
N VAL A 685 27.25 5.05 8.05
CA VAL A 685 26.83 5.48 9.41
C VAL A 685 28.08 5.77 10.26
N PRO A 686 28.12 6.88 11.03
CA PRO A 686 29.20 7.16 11.95
C PRO A 686 29.42 6.02 12.97
N ALA A 687 30.70 5.76 13.29
CA ALA A 687 31.05 4.74 14.26
C ALA A 687 30.44 5.02 15.65
N GLU A 688 30.22 3.95 16.42
CA GLU A 688 29.57 3.98 17.74
C GLU A 688 30.19 5.01 18.70
N ALA A 689 31.53 5.15 18.68
CA ALA A 689 32.25 6.06 19.56
C ALA A 689 31.83 7.53 19.42
N TYR A 690 31.31 7.94 18.27
CA TYR A 690 30.83 9.29 18.06
C TYR A 690 29.54 9.61 18.85
N PHE A 691 28.73 8.61 19.17
CA PHE A 691 27.53 8.84 20.01
C PHE A 691 27.92 9.25 21.45
N ASP A 692 29.07 8.84 21.94
CA ASP A 692 29.56 9.24 23.24
C ASP A 692 30.28 10.60 23.22
N SER A 693 30.92 10.97 22.11
CA SER A 693 31.76 12.17 22.03
C SER A 693 31.11 13.36 21.32
N ALA A 694 30.29 13.12 20.26
CA ALA A 694 29.75 14.16 19.38
C ALA A 694 28.23 14.33 19.44
N ALA A 695 27.47 13.34 19.91
CA ALA A 695 26.03 13.48 19.96
C ALA A 695 25.56 14.48 21.01
N ALA A 696 24.57 15.29 20.67
CA ALA A 696 23.73 15.94 21.67
C ALA A 696 22.96 14.88 22.44
N GLU A 697 22.86 15.00 23.77
CA GLU A 697 22.10 14.07 24.61
C GLU A 697 20.99 14.83 25.33
N TYR A 698 19.78 14.31 25.19
CA TYR A 698 18.57 14.84 25.79
C TYR A 698 17.92 13.78 26.70
N ARG A 699 17.29 14.24 27.75
CA ARG A 699 16.39 13.47 28.59
C ARG A 699 14.97 13.91 28.29
N VAL A 700 14.09 12.95 27.99
CA VAL A 700 12.66 13.19 27.80
C VAL A 700 11.89 12.60 28.98
N ALA A 701 11.11 13.43 29.64
CA ALA A 701 10.29 13.00 30.77
C ALA A 701 9.02 12.32 30.21
N LEU A 702 8.99 10.99 30.26
CA LEU A 702 7.84 10.20 29.83
C LEU A 702 6.73 10.21 30.90
N PRO A 703 5.43 10.05 30.50
CA PRO A 703 4.37 9.81 31.46
C PRO A 703 4.57 8.45 32.15
N ASP A 704 4.19 8.36 33.44
CA ASP A 704 4.39 7.15 34.27
C ASP A 704 3.60 5.94 33.75
N ASP A 705 2.40 6.13 33.22
CA ASP A 705 1.49 5.08 32.73
C ASP A 705 0.79 5.56 31.43
N PRO A 706 1.49 5.54 30.29
CA PRO A 706 0.90 5.97 29.05
C PRO A 706 -0.19 4.97 28.59
N PRO A 707 -1.37 5.45 28.16
CA PRO A 707 -2.39 4.57 27.60
C PRO A 707 -1.86 3.75 26.41
N PRO A 708 -2.40 2.54 26.15
CA PRO A 708 -2.11 1.80 24.94
C PRO A 708 -2.35 2.67 23.68
N GLY A 709 -1.51 2.54 22.68
CA GLY A 709 -1.57 3.33 21.45
C GLY A 709 -0.97 4.74 21.56
N THR A 710 -0.28 5.06 22.69
CA THR A 710 0.43 6.34 22.81
C THR A 710 1.75 6.31 22.04
N LEU A 711 1.91 7.29 21.17
CA LEU A 711 3.15 7.57 20.43
C LEU A 711 3.86 8.78 21.05
N LEU A 712 5.15 8.65 21.28
CA LEU A 712 6.04 9.78 21.48
C LEU A 712 6.42 10.33 20.11
N ARG A 713 6.21 11.62 19.87
CA ARG A 713 6.59 12.35 18.69
C ARG A 713 7.73 13.28 18.99
N LEU A 714 8.86 13.06 18.34
CA LEU A 714 10.06 13.85 18.48
C LEU A 714 10.24 14.73 17.25
N HIS A 715 10.16 16.05 17.42
CA HIS A 715 10.52 17.05 16.42
C HIS A 715 12.00 17.34 16.59
N TRP A 716 12.79 17.00 15.60
CA TRP A 716 14.25 17.04 15.70
C TRP A 716 14.92 17.39 14.38
N THR A 717 16.20 17.75 14.46
CA THR A 717 17.12 17.88 13.33
C THR A 717 18.42 17.17 13.67
N GLY A 718 19.16 16.73 12.67
CA GLY A 718 20.43 16.05 12.88
C GLY A 718 20.83 15.12 11.75
N ASP A 719 21.62 14.14 12.10
CA ASP A 719 22.07 13.07 11.23
C ASP A 719 21.42 11.74 11.63
N VAL A 720 21.87 11.18 12.74
CA VAL A 720 21.38 9.93 13.31
C VAL A 720 20.85 10.17 14.71
N GLY A 721 19.58 9.78 14.93
CA GLY A 721 18.95 9.78 16.24
C GLY A 721 18.92 8.37 16.83
N ARG A 722 19.20 8.23 18.13
CA ARG A 722 19.09 7.00 18.91
C ARG A 722 18.43 7.25 20.25
N ALA A 723 17.46 6.41 20.60
CA ALA A 723 16.76 6.47 21.87
C ALA A 723 17.15 5.27 22.73
N TYR A 724 17.42 5.52 24.01
CA TYR A 724 17.88 4.53 24.97
C TYR A 724 17.05 4.56 26.25
N VAL A 725 16.79 3.36 26.81
CA VAL A 725 16.33 3.19 28.19
C VAL A 725 17.40 2.38 28.93
N GLY A 726 18.04 2.99 29.92
CA GLY A 726 19.30 2.47 30.45
C GLY A 726 20.37 2.43 29.35
N GLU A 727 20.99 1.27 29.14
CA GLU A 727 21.98 1.02 28.07
C GLU A 727 21.34 0.38 26.81
N ARG A 728 20.06 0.05 26.87
CA ARG A 728 19.35 -0.62 25.77
C ARG A 728 18.92 0.40 24.73
N LEU A 729 19.37 0.22 23.48
CA LEU A 729 18.82 0.91 22.32
C LEU A 729 17.37 0.43 22.12
N VAL A 730 16.40 1.36 22.10
CA VAL A 730 14.97 1.07 21.98
C VAL A 730 14.35 1.59 20.70
N ALA A 731 14.95 2.59 20.06
CA ALA A 731 14.58 3.10 18.75
C ALA A 731 15.77 3.83 18.11
N ASP A 732 15.84 3.84 16.80
CA ASP A 732 16.81 4.63 16.03
C ASP A 732 16.18 5.18 14.74
N GLN A 733 16.77 6.23 14.18
CA GLN A 733 16.26 6.86 12.96
C GLN A 733 17.38 7.65 12.26
N PHE A 734 17.36 7.68 10.93
CA PHE A 734 18.10 8.64 10.13
C PHE A 734 17.21 9.84 9.80
N TYR A 735 17.72 11.04 10.00
CA TYR A 735 16.93 12.25 9.78
C TYR A 735 16.60 12.44 8.30
N SER A 736 15.32 12.50 8.00
CA SER A 736 14.76 12.70 6.66
C SER A 736 13.80 13.89 6.59
N GLY A 737 13.81 14.77 7.62
CA GLY A 737 12.87 15.88 7.73
C GLY A 737 11.49 15.49 8.29
N ARG A 738 11.31 14.23 8.75
CA ARG A 738 10.07 13.74 9.35
C ARG A 738 10.14 13.76 10.88
N VAL A 739 8.98 13.86 11.50
CA VAL A 739 8.82 13.60 12.93
C VAL A 739 9.18 12.16 13.21
N TRP A 740 9.96 11.92 14.27
CA TRP A 740 10.32 10.58 14.72
C TRP A 740 9.28 10.10 15.73
N GLU A 741 8.60 9.02 15.41
CA GLU A 741 7.57 8.41 16.27
C GLU A 741 8.13 7.18 16.99
N ILE A 742 7.79 7.02 18.28
CA ILE A 742 8.19 5.88 19.12
C ILE A 742 6.97 5.43 19.91
N GLY A 743 6.58 4.15 19.80
CA GLY A 743 5.48 3.55 20.56
C GLY A 743 5.82 3.37 22.04
N LEU A 744 5.20 4.16 22.92
CA LEU A 744 5.52 4.11 24.34
C LEU A 744 5.17 2.77 25.01
N GLY A 745 4.11 2.11 24.56
CA GLY A 745 3.72 0.79 25.08
C GLY A 745 4.74 -0.33 24.85
N ARG A 746 5.74 -0.10 23.98
CA ARG A 746 6.82 -1.08 23.69
C ARG A 746 8.12 -0.76 24.41
N LEU A 747 8.20 0.38 25.10
CA LEU A 747 9.39 0.77 25.83
C LEU A 747 9.47 0.04 27.19
N PRO A 748 10.67 -0.37 27.63
CA PRO A 748 10.87 -0.83 29.00
C PRO A 748 10.69 0.36 29.96
N VAL A 749 10.33 0.06 31.18
CA VAL A 749 10.24 1.09 32.25
C VAL A 749 11.62 1.72 32.49
N GLY A 750 11.67 3.05 32.46
CA GLY A 750 12.92 3.79 32.72
C GLY A 750 12.95 5.18 32.08
N GLU A 751 14.04 5.86 32.33
CA GLU A 751 14.31 7.19 31.76
C GLU A 751 14.68 7.08 30.29
N LEU A 752 14.01 7.85 29.43
CA LEU A 752 14.35 7.91 28.02
C LEU A 752 15.45 8.94 27.77
N ARG A 753 16.54 8.46 27.19
CA ARG A 753 17.65 9.31 26.69
C ARG A 753 17.65 9.29 25.18
N VAL A 754 17.70 10.46 24.56
CA VAL A 754 17.77 10.63 23.11
C VAL A 754 19.12 11.24 22.75
N ARG A 755 19.87 10.56 21.90
CA ARG A 755 21.17 11.03 21.37
C ARG A 755 21.04 11.35 19.89
N VAL A 756 21.49 12.54 19.51
CA VAL A 756 21.40 13.00 18.13
C VAL A 756 22.78 13.45 17.65
N LEU A 757 23.25 12.88 16.55
CA LEU A 757 24.49 13.32 15.90
C LEU A 757 24.20 14.47 14.94
N PRO A 758 25.09 15.47 14.83
CA PRO A 758 25.03 16.49 13.76
C PRO A 758 25.56 15.92 12.45
N LEU A 759 25.04 16.39 11.31
CA LEU A 759 25.56 16.07 9.97
C LEU A 759 26.55 17.15 9.53
N ALA A 760 27.73 16.71 9.12
CA ALA A 760 28.77 17.62 8.62
C ALA A 760 28.35 18.33 7.32
N GLY A 761 28.81 19.57 7.14
CA GLY A 761 28.74 20.25 5.83
C GLY A 761 29.57 19.49 4.79
N GLY A 762 29.10 19.46 3.54
CA GLY A 762 29.78 18.74 2.46
C GLY A 762 29.65 17.21 2.52
N ALA A 763 28.87 16.65 3.49
CA ALA A 763 28.62 15.21 3.57
C ALA A 763 27.86 14.72 2.33
N PRO A 764 28.31 13.64 1.64
CA PRO A 764 27.64 13.08 0.48
C PRO A 764 26.42 12.25 0.90
N VAL A 765 25.46 12.93 1.53
CA VAL A 765 24.22 12.34 2.06
C VAL A 765 23.04 13.16 1.52
N TYR A 766 22.14 12.50 0.81
CA TYR A 766 20.91 13.12 0.36
C TYR A 766 19.88 13.16 1.50
N VAL A 767 19.45 14.39 1.84
CA VAL A 767 18.37 14.65 2.81
C VAL A 767 17.37 15.61 2.15
N PRO A 768 16.08 15.26 2.07
CA PRO A 768 15.06 16.14 1.51
C PRO A 768 15.04 17.52 2.20
N GLY A 769 15.01 18.58 1.40
CA GLY A 769 14.99 19.95 1.93
C GLY A 769 16.35 20.48 2.44
N ARG A 770 17.42 19.71 2.41
CA ARG A 770 18.78 20.20 2.67
C ARG A 770 19.19 21.18 1.58
N VAL A 771 19.57 22.40 1.97
CA VAL A 771 20.00 23.42 1.02
C VAL A 771 21.48 23.20 0.68
N GLY A 772 21.73 22.71 -0.53
CA GLY A 772 23.10 22.37 -0.96
C GLY A 772 23.76 21.40 0.02
N ASP A 773 25.04 21.65 0.32
CA ASP A 773 25.83 20.83 1.24
C ASP A 773 25.84 21.38 2.69
N ALA A 774 24.82 22.11 3.12
CA ALA A 774 24.78 22.69 4.45
C ALA A 774 24.89 21.63 5.55
N ALA A 775 25.57 21.96 6.65
CA ALA A 775 25.55 21.16 7.86
C ALA A 775 24.14 21.15 8.47
N ILE A 776 23.78 20.04 9.13
CA ILE A 776 22.51 19.96 9.87
C ILE A 776 22.85 19.84 11.36
N PRO A 777 22.45 20.83 12.20
CA PRO A 777 22.70 20.79 13.63
C PRO A 777 21.91 19.69 14.32
N ALA A 778 22.44 19.13 15.40
CA ALA A 778 21.77 18.13 16.21
C ALA A 778 20.92 18.80 17.29
N GLU A 779 19.61 18.84 17.09
CA GLU A 779 18.67 19.47 18.01
C GLU A 779 17.40 18.63 18.18
N LEU A 780 16.96 18.49 19.44
CA LEU A 780 15.62 18.02 19.77
C LEU A 780 14.76 19.23 20.10
N LEU A 781 13.91 19.61 19.18
CA LEU A 781 13.13 20.86 19.19
C LEU A 781 11.92 20.76 20.12
N ARG A 782 11.23 19.61 20.11
CA ARG A 782 10.02 19.37 20.88
C ARG A 782 9.78 17.86 21.02
N ALA A 783 9.22 17.47 22.15
CA ALA A 783 8.68 16.14 22.38
C ALA A 783 7.21 16.25 22.79
N GLU A 784 6.35 15.40 22.26
CA GLU A 784 4.93 15.38 22.62
C GLU A 784 4.39 13.94 22.56
N CYS A 785 3.35 13.67 23.32
CA CYS A 785 2.60 12.42 23.25
C CYS A 785 1.32 12.61 22.45
N ALA A 786 1.05 11.70 21.53
CA ALA A 786 -0.23 11.57 20.83
C ALA A 786 -0.81 10.18 21.12
N THR A 787 -2.03 10.12 21.65
CA THR A 787 -2.68 8.85 21.95
C THR A 787 -3.83 8.60 20.99
N VAL A 788 -3.75 7.49 20.27
CA VAL A 788 -4.87 6.98 19.44
C VAL A 788 -5.56 5.88 20.26
N ARG A 789 -6.83 6.12 20.61
CA ARG A 789 -7.63 5.20 21.41
C ARG A 789 -8.56 4.36 20.54
N PRO A 790 -8.72 3.05 20.80
CA PRO A 790 -9.79 2.26 20.21
C PRO A 790 -11.11 2.53 20.96
N TRP A 791 -12.15 2.87 20.21
CA TRP A 791 -13.51 3.05 20.71
C TRP A 791 -14.37 1.88 20.20
N PRO A 792 -14.68 0.89 21.04
CA PRO A 792 -15.48 -0.27 20.62
C PRO A 792 -16.96 0.11 20.49
N LEU A 793 -17.50 0.00 19.29
CA LEU A 793 -18.88 0.27 18.94
C LEU A 793 -19.62 -1.06 18.79
N ARG A 794 -20.54 -1.35 19.68
CA ARG A 794 -21.32 -2.60 19.72
C ARG A 794 -22.76 -2.36 19.28
N PRO A 795 -23.50 -3.41 18.82
CA PRO A 795 -24.92 -3.25 18.53
C PRO A 795 -25.70 -2.78 19.76
N GLY A 796 -26.63 -1.79 19.56
CA GLY A 796 -27.47 -1.22 20.58
C GLY A 796 -28.74 -2.05 20.88
#